data_17ec58e229f7fd1c4598573c68f845ad
#
_entry.id   17ec58e229f7fd1c4598573c68f845ad
#
_cell.length_a   1.000
_cell.length_b   1.000
_cell.length_c   1.000
_cell.angle_alpha   90.00
_cell.angle_beta   90.00
_cell.angle_gamma   90.00
#
_symmetry.space_group_name_H-M   'P 1'
#
loop_
_entity.id
_entity.type
_entity.pdbx_description
1 polymer ?
#
loop_
_entity_poly.entity_id
_entity_poly.type
_entity_poly.pdbx_seq_one_letter_code
_entity_poly.pdbx_strand_id
1 'polypeptide(L)'
;MQKISKKHKLALMLLFGLLTLAAKSNTMYFQTIRGTIVDQDSKTPIVGANIIIMASDPIMGTSSDAEGNFRIEKVPVGRVNLQVSCLGFENKYIPNLVVGSGKEVVIQVEMTELVVKLGDINVVATKNKEESLNEMATVSAKVFTVEETKRYAGTFNDPARMVSSFAGVTNNAEGNNDIVVRGNSPKGILWRLEGIEIPNPNHFAGEGSSGGPINALNSAMLSNSDFFSGAFAPEYGNAYSGVFDMQLRTGNNEKREYTFSAGALGIDFTLEGPFKRGKTGSYLINYRYSSLGILDDLGLVDFYGVPKYQDVSFHVVLPTRNLGSFSVFGLGGKSGILQKDYSDDSESYVTRQGDFQTGLGVVGVNHTYLLTDHAFIKNTLAIAGTQSKGIYQMRDSLGNFFDANIDDFVNTSVKIAVTYSNKINAQHRIKAGLIYTDLGYDIFSKYDVIGNGNYTQSQDSRGRAGLVQGFVNWKYRLYQDLTFVSGIHYLNFLKNQSQSVEPRLGIDYQLGAGKVLSMGIGVHSKVEGISTYDAKVKHDDGTYSSPNKDLGLAKASHFVIGYKHQITEQMYLKAEAYYQYLYNVAVENSPASPYVLNNEQQGWSDRELINKGKGRNYGLELTVERFYYNNFYFLVTGSLFDSRFTAFDGVERNSAFNGKFASNFLIGKEFRIGDKSKNRTLGVNAKITYFGGNPYTPLDLQASLDENNGVYDMAQYLELQGDNVFKADFSISYRRDREKSTHELKLDVQNVTNHQSKVYEYYDQGSHSIESGYQWSIFPNVIYTIQF
;
A
#
# COMPACT_ATOMS: atom_id res chain seq x y z
N MET A 1 19.84 16.21 31.85
CA MET A 1 18.82 15.41 32.54
C MET A 1 17.62 16.31 32.84
N GLN A 2 16.67 16.42 31.93
CA GLN A 2 15.44 17.17 32.18
C GLN A 2 14.56 16.39 33.17
N LYS A 3 14.07 17.08 34.17
CA LYS A 3 13.16 16.53 35.21
C LYS A 3 11.84 16.13 34.54
N ILE A 4 11.56 14.85 34.45
CA ILE A 4 10.27 14.32 34.04
C ILE A 4 9.16 15.00 34.84
N SER A 5 8.28 15.75 34.17
CA SER A 5 7.24 16.56 34.80
C SER A 5 6.24 15.64 35.52
N LYS A 6 5.54 16.19 36.53
CA LYS A 6 4.52 15.44 37.30
C LYS A 6 3.42 14.83 36.41
N LYS A 7 3.14 15.43 35.25
CA LYS A 7 2.17 14.97 34.25
C LYS A 7 2.61 13.66 33.56
N HIS A 8 3.91 13.50 33.25
CA HIS A 8 4.45 12.26 32.70
C HIS A 8 4.43 11.11 33.70
N LYS A 9 4.61 11.41 35.00
CA LYS A 9 4.49 10.39 36.06
C LYS A 9 3.05 9.89 36.20
N LEU A 10 2.05 10.76 36.02
CA LEU A 10 0.64 10.40 36.11
C LEU A 10 0.21 9.52 34.93
N ALA A 11 0.65 9.84 33.71
CA ALA A 11 0.41 9.04 32.52
C ALA A 11 1.05 7.64 32.63
N LEU A 12 2.29 7.54 33.14
CA LEU A 12 2.95 6.26 33.42
C LEU A 12 2.23 5.48 34.53
N MET A 13 1.73 6.14 35.58
CA MET A 13 0.96 5.47 36.65
C MET A 13 -0.40 4.97 36.18
N LEU A 14 -1.11 5.69 35.30
CA LEU A 14 -2.34 5.21 34.68
C LEU A 14 -2.08 4.01 33.77
N LEU A 15 -0.97 4.02 33.02
CA LEU A 15 -0.54 2.89 32.18
C LEU A 15 -0.19 1.65 33.03
N PHE A 16 0.50 1.84 34.17
CA PHE A 16 0.84 0.77 35.11
C PHE A 16 -0.38 0.28 35.90
N GLY A 17 -1.32 1.16 36.26
CA GLY A 17 -2.55 0.81 36.95
C GLY A 17 -3.48 -0.12 36.17
N LEU A 18 -3.51 0.01 34.84
CA LEU A 18 -4.25 -0.90 33.95
C LEU A 18 -3.65 -2.32 33.88
N LEU A 19 -2.37 -2.49 34.22
CA LEU A 19 -1.67 -3.78 34.22
C LEU A 19 -1.92 -4.62 35.47
N THR A 20 -2.44 -4.06 36.57
CA THR A 20 -2.48 -4.71 37.88
C THR A 20 -3.81 -5.39 38.25
N LEU A 21 -4.87 -5.33 37.44
CA LEU A 21 -6.13 -6.03 37.67
C LEU A 21 -5.98 -7.55 37.42
N ALA A 22 -5.28 -8.24 38.31
CA ALA A 22 -4.99 -9.66 38.22
C ALA A 22 -6.00 -10.49 39.03
N ALA A 23 -7.07 -10.95 38.38
CA ALA A 23 -7.81 -12.11 38.85
C ALA A 23 -7.04 -13.39 38.49
N LYS A 24 -6.73 -14.24 39.45
CA LYS A 24 -6.16 -15.57 39.26
C LYS A 24 -7.24 -16.48 38.66
N SER A 25 -7.19 -16.78 37.37
CA SER A 25 -7.94 -17.88 36.76
C SER A 25 -6.95 -18.76 36.00
N ASN A 26 -6.91 -20.03 36.36
CA ASN A 26 -6.12 -21.08 35.68
C ASN A 26 -6.97 -21.83 34.65
N THR A 27 -7.76 -21.14 33.84
CA THR A 27 -8.63 -21.73 32.81
C THR A 27 -8.00 -21.61 31.44
N MET A 28 -7.94 -22.72 30.70
CA MET A 28 -7.68 -22.68 29.27
C MET A 28 -8.88 -22.04 28.55
N TYR A 29 -8.62 -21.12 27.66
CA TYR A 29 -9.66 -20.52 26.81
C TYR A 29 -9.65 -21.18 25.43
N PHE A 30 -10.81 -21.21 24.80
CA PHE A 30 -11.04 -21.84 23.51
C PHE A 30 -11.82 -20.88 22.59
N GLN A 31 -11.65 -21.07 21.31
CA GLN A 31 -12.39 -20.33 20.31
C GLN A 31 -12.75 -21.25 19.13
N THR A 32 -13.53 -20.75 18.17
CA THR A 32 -13.93 -21.43 16.96
C THR A 32 -13.11 -20.94 15.77
N ILE A 33 -12.66 -21.87 14.94
CA ILE A 33 -12.17 -21.60 13.58
C ILE A 33 -13.22 -22.13 12.61
N ARG A 34 -13.65 -21.31 11.69
CA ARG A 34 -14.62 -21.66 10.67
C ARG A 34 -14.37 -20.93 9.37
N GLY A 35 -15.03 -21.36 8.31
CA GLY A 35 -14.89 -20.70 7.01
C GLY A 35 -15.44 -21.52 5.87
N THR A 36 -14.97 -21.22 4.66
CA THR A 36 -15.37 -21.89 3.43
C THR A 36 -14.16 -22.38 2.65
N ILE A 37 -14.31 -23.54 2.02
CA ILE A 37 -13.32 -24.08 1.08
C ILE A 37 -13.89 -23.97 -0.33
N VAL A 38 -13.15 -23.32 -1.23
CA VAL A 38 -13.56 -23.12 -2.62
C VAL A 38 -12.43 -23.48 -3.60
N ASP A 39 -12.81 -23.82 -4.82
CA ASP A 39 -11.86 -23.92 -5.93
C ASP A 39 -11.32 -22.54 -6.25
N GLN A 40 -10.00 -22.42 -6.36
CA GLN A 40 -9.34 -21.12 -6.59
C GLN A 40 -9.76 -20.50 -7.94
N ASP A 41 -9.98 -21.34 -8.93
CA ASP A 41 -10.24 -20.92 -10.31
C ASP A 41 -11.72 -20.58 -10.56
N SER A 42 -12.63 -21.46 -10.13
CA SER A 42 -14.07 -21.33 -10.39
C SER A 42 -14.84 -20.63 -9.27
N LYS A 43 -14.23 -20.53 -8.08
CA LYS A 43 -14.86 -20.05 -6.84
C LYS A 43 -16.04 -20.92 -6.36
N THR A 44 -16.18 -22.12 -6.90
CA THR A 44 -17.21 -23.08 -6.47
C THR A 44 -16.84 -23.75 -5.15
N PRO A 45 -17.83 -24.08 -4.30
CA PRO A 45 -17.59 -24.78 -3.05
C PRO A 45 -16.95 -26.16 -3.27
N ILE A 46 -15.99 -26.53 -2.43
CA ILE A 46 -15.40 -27.87 -2.40
C ILE A 46 -15.99 -28.65 -1.23
N VAL A 47 -16.69 -29.73 -1.55
CA VAL A 47 -17.34 -30.63 -0.60
C VAL A 47 -16.38 -31.71 -0.12
N GLY A 48 -16.41 -32.05 1.19
CA GLY A 48 -15.65 -33.16 1.73
C GLY A 48 -14.16 -32.92 1.84
N ALA A 49 -13.69 -31.67 1.70
CA ALA A 49 -12.31 -31.35 2.02
C ALA A 49 -12.03 -31.55 3.51
N ASN A 50 -10.93 -32.20 3.84
CA ASN A 50 -10.51 -32.42 5.24
C ASN A 50 -9.67 -31.26 5.73
N ILE A 51 -10.05 -30.69 6.87
CA ILE A 51 -9.35 -29.58 7.55
C ILE A 51 -8.86 -30.11 8.91
N ILE A 52 -7.54 -30.10 9.13
CA ILE A 52 -6.93 -30.56 10.38
C ILE A 52 -6.05 -29.47 11.00
N ILE A 53 -6.06 -29.37 12.33
CA ILE A 53 -5.09 -28.57 13.09
C ILE A 53 -3.83 -29.43 13.27
N MET A 54 -2.74 -28.99 12.68
CA MET A 54 -1.47 -29.70 12.75
C MET A 54 -0.90 -29.69 14.18
N ALA A 55 -0.28 -30.81 14.56
CA ALA A 55 0.35 -31.00 15.88
C ALA A 55 -0.62 -30.79 17.07
N SER A 56 -1.92 -31.00 16.86
CA SER A 56 -2.89 -31.06 17.95
C SER A 56 -2.92 -32.46 18.55
N ASP A 57 -2.99 -32.57 19.88
CA ASP A 57 -3.18 -33.81 20.61
C ASP A 57 -4.31 -33.62 21.63
N PRO A 58 -5.47 -34.29 21.46
CA PRO A 58 -5.85 -35.16 20.34
C PRO A 58 -5.97 -34.40 19.01
N ILE A 59 -5.91 -35.12 17.90
CA ILE A 59 -6.09 -34.54 16.55
C ILE A 59 -7.45 -33.84 16.47
N MET A 60 -7.43 -32.55 16.12
CA MET A 60 -8.62 -31.74 15.90
C MET A 60 -8.79 -31.48 14.42
N GLY A 61 -9.98 -31.71 13.91
CA GLY A 61 -10.29 -31.48 12.50
C GLY A 61 -11.78 -31.62 12.19
N THR A 62 -12.12 -31.35 10.94
CA THR A 62 -13.49 -31.44 10.40
C THR A 62 -13.41 -31.63 8.90
N SER A 63 -14.58 -31.83 8.24
CA SER A 63 -14.69 -31.80 6.78
C SER A 63 -15.65 -30.70 6.32
N SER A 64 -15.48 -30.20 5.10
CA SER A 64 -16.40 -29.22 4.51
C SER A 64 -17.74 -29.86 4.10
N ASP A 65 -18.81 -29.09 4.30
CA ASP A 65 -20.19 -29.47 3.91
C ASP A 65 -20.47 -29.26 2.40
N ALA A 66 -21.72 -29.44 1.99
CA ALA A 66 -22.13 -29.28 0.57
C ALA A 66 -21.94 -27.84 0.04
N GLU A 67 -21.97 -26.86 0.88
CA GLU A 67 -21.72 -25.44 0.60
C GLU A 67 -20.26 -25.06 0.79
N GLY A 68 -19.36 -26.03 1.06
CA GLY A 68 -17.95 -25.83 1.31
C GLY A 68 -17.64 -25.29 2.71
N ASN A 69 -18.61 -25.12 3.59
CA ASN A 69 -18.38 -24.57 4.92
C ASN A 69 -17.73 -25.60 5.84
N PHE A 70 -16.90 -25.13 6.76
CA PHE A 70 -16.30 -25.94 7.81
C PHE A 70 -16.33 -25.23 9.15
N ARG A 71 -16.24 -25.98 10.26
CA ARG A 71 -16.20 -25.47 11.62
C ARG A 71 -15.39 -26.42 12.52
N ILE A 72 -14.41 -25.85 13.22
CA ILE A 72 -13.64 -26.53 14.29
C ILE A 72 -13.89 -25.76 15.57
N GLU A 73 -14.58 -26.39 16.51
CA GLU A 73 -14.90 -25.80 17.82
C GLU A 73 -13.84 -26.15 18.87
N LYS A 74 -13.84 -25.40 19.97
CA LYS A 74 -12.96 -25.63 21.12
C LYS A 74 -11.48 -25.67 20.78
N VAL A 75 -11.06 -24.84 19.82
CA VAL A 75 -9.65 -24.67 19.49
C VAL A 75 -8.96 -23.90 20.61
N PRO A 76 -7.86 -24.40 21.18
CA PRO A 76 -7.11 -23.65 22.20
C PRO A 76 -6.62 -22.31 21.68
N VAL A 77 -6.72 -21.27 22.52
CA VAL A 77 -6.20 -19.94 22.22
C VAL A 77 -4.69 -19.98 22.02
N GLY A 78 -4.22 -19.31 21.00
CA GLY A 78 -2.81 -19.27 20.60
C GLY A 78 -2.62 -19.26 19.09
N ARG A 79 -1.47 -19.72 18.62
CA ARG A 79 -1.22 -19.89 17.18
C ARG A 79 -1.41 -21.34 16.78
N VAL A 80 -2.13 -21.55 15.70
CA VAL A 80 -2.38 -22.88 15.11
C VAL A 80 -2.04 -22.87 13.63
N ASN A 81 -1.71 -24.06 13.10
CA ASN A 81 -1.51 -24.28 11.69
C ASN A 81 -2.60 -25.21 11.18
N LEU A 82 -3.21 -24.87 10.05
CA LEU A 82 -4.19 -25.74 9.40
C LEU A 82 -3.58 -26.39 8.16
N GLN A 83 -3.98 -27.63 7.92
CA GLN A 83 -3.80 -28.31 6.65
C GLN A 83 -5.18 -28.62 6.08
N VAL A 84 -5.38 -28.27 4.82
CA VAL A 84 -6.59 -28.59 4.06
C VAL A 84 -6.22 -29.53 2.92
N SER A 85 -6.94 -30.62 2.79
CA SER A 85 -6.70 -31.63 1.74
C SER A 85 -8.02 -32.10 1.14
N CYS A 86 -8.03 -32.30 -0.19
CA CYS A 86 -9.16 -32.86 -0.92
C CYS A 86 -8.64 -33.67 -2.10
N LEU A 87 -9.34 -34.77 -2.44
CA LEU A 87 -8.96 -35.59 -3.60
C LEU A 87 -9.09 -34.78 -4.89
N GLY A 88 -8.05 -34.77 -5.72
CA GLY A 88 -7.99 -34.02 -6.97
C GLY A 88 -7.48 -32.58 -6.81
N PHE A 89 -7.15 -32.14 -5.59
CA PHE A 89 -6.64 -30.81 -5.31
C PHE A 89 -5.26 -30.86 -4.63
N GLU A 90 -4.49 -29.81 -4.81
CA GLU A 90 -3.24 -29.59 -4.08
C GLU A 90 -3.53 -29.36 -2.59
N ASN A 91 -2.73 -29.97 -1.72
CA ASN A 91 -2.85 -29.73 -0.28
C ASN A 91 -2.53 -28.28 0.05
N LYS A 92 -3.44 -27.58 0.74
CA LYS A 92 -3.24 -26.19 1.20
C LYS A 92 -2.81 -26.16 2.65
N TYR A 93 -1.75 -25.42 2.93
CA TYR A 93 -1.26 -25.18 4.28
C TYR A 93 -1.51 -23.72 4.67
N ILE A 94 -2.14 -23.50 5.84
CA ILE A 94 -2.42 -22.16 6.38
C ILE A 94 -1.67 -22.04 7.70
N PRO A 95 -0.50 -21.39 7.69
CA PRO A 95 0.34 -21.26 8.87
C PRO A 95 -0.12 -20.12 9.77
N ASN A 96 0.17 -20.24 11.06
CA ASN A 96 0.20 -19.16 12.04
C ASN A 96 -1.11 -18.40 12.24
N LEU A 97 -2.26 -19.06 12.10
CA LEU A 97 -3.53 -18.46 12.46
C LEU A 97 -3.52 -18.09 13.95
N VAL A 98 -3.78 -16.83 14.24
CA VAL A 98 -3.87 -16.32 15.60
C VAL A 98 -5.29 -16.53 16.11
N VAL A 99 -5.45 -17.41 17.08
CA VAL A 99 -6.71 -17.71 17.75
C VAL A 99 -6.76 -16.94 19.08
N GLY A 100 -7.52 -15.85 19.11
CA GLY A 100 -7.80 -15.07 20.33
C GLY A 100 -9.12 -15.53 20.97
N SER A 101 -9.32 -15.27 22.22
CA SER A 101 -10.58 -15.59 22.92
C SER A 101 -11.71 -14.61 22.58
N GLY A 102 -11.38 -13.40 22.14
CA GLY A 102 -12.37 -12.34 21.91
C GLY A 102 -13.17 -12.50 20.63
N LYS A 103 -12.57 -13.12 19.58
CA LYS A 103 -13.18 -13.24 18.26
C LYS A 103 -13.01 -14.61 17.65
N GLU A 104 -13.99 -15.05 16.85
CA GLU A 104 -13.84 -16.22 16.00
C GLU A 104 -12.81 -15.97 14.89
N VAL A 105 -12.16 -17.04 14.44
CA VAL A 105 -11.31 -16.99 13.24
C VAL A 105 -12.17 -17.43 12.06
N VAL A 106 -12.46 -16.50 11.15
CA VAL A 106 -13.25 -16.75 9.94
C VAL A 106 -12.35 -16.62 8.73
N ILE A 107 -12.19 -17.70 7.94
CA ILE A 107 -11.29 -17.75 6.78
C ILE A 107 -11.95 -18.34 5.56
N GLN A 108 -11.51 -17.90 4.39
CA GLN A 108 -11.79 -18.57 3.12
C GLN A 108 -10.51 -19.25 2.64
N VAL A 109 -10.60 -20.51 2.25
CA VAL A 109 -9.48 -21.29 1.74
C VAL A 109 -9.72 -21.60 0.27
N GLU A 110 -8.78 -21.22 -0.57
CA GLU A 110 -8.82 -21.47 -2.00
C GLU A 110 -7.86 -22.62 -2.32
N MET A 111 -8.37 -23.68 -2.94
CA MET A 111 -7.60 -24.87 -3.33
C MET A 111 -7.42 -24.94 -4.85
N THR A 112 -6.24 -25.36 -5.29
CA THR A 112 -5.86 -25.50 -6.70
C THR A 112 -6.10 -26.93 -7.15
N GLU A 113 -6.77 -27.13 -8.28
CA GLU A 113 -6.96 -28.48 -8.85
C GLU A 113 -5.67 -29.04 -9.43
N LEU A 114 -5.40 -30.32 -9.16
CA LEU A 114 -4.22 -31.02 -9.69
C LEU A 114 -4.38 -31.33 -11.19
N VAL A 115 -3.32 -31.07 -11.96
CA VAL A 115 -3.20 -31.53 -13.34
C VAL A 115 -2.52 -32.92 -13.32
N VAL A 116 -3.34 -33.99 -13.23
CA VAL A 116 -2.80 -35.37 -13.10
C VAL A 116 -2.37 -35.94 -14.46
N LYS A 117 -1.10 -36.36 -14.60
CA LYS A 117 -0.69 -37.34 -15.61
C LYS A 117 -0.96 -38.74 -15.04
N LEU A 118 -1.64 -39.57 -15.81
CA LEU A 118 -1.77 -41.02 -15.51
C LEU A 118 -0.36 -41.64 -15.41
N GLY A 119 0.14 -41.87 -14.21
CA GLY A 119 1.41 -42.59 -13.99
C GLY A 119 2.19 -42.29 -12.75
N ASP A 120 2.19 -41.08 -12.21
CA ASP A 120 3.02 -40.73 -11.05
C ASP A 120 2.25 -39.89 -10.03
N ILE A 121 1.87 -40.49 -8.90
CA ILE A 121 1.33 -39.75 -7.75
C ILE A 121 2.49 -39.48 -6.79
N ASN A 122 3.24 -38.41 -7.04
CA ASN A 122 4.12 -37.81 -6.03
C ASN A 122 3.44 -36.56 -5.46
N VAL A 123 2.65 -36.73 -4.41
CA VAL A 123 2.07 -35.60 -3.66
C VAL A 123 3.15 -35.00 -2.77
N VAL A 124 3.88 -34.03 -3.28
CA VAL A 124 4.72 -33.18 -2.45
C VAL A 124 3.83 -32.04 -1.94
N ALA A 125 3.49 -32.07 -0.66
CA ALA A 125 2.80 -30.95 0.00
C ALA A 125 3.74 -29.73 0.00
N THR A 126 3.62 -28.86 -0.98
CA THR A 126 4.33 -27.57 -0.98
C THR A 126 3.61 -26.61 -0.06
N LYS A 127 4.31 -26.08 0.94
CA LYS A 127 3.81 -25.04 1.84
C LYS A 127 3.96 -23.68 1.15
N ASN A 128 2.97 -23.27 0.37
CA ASN A 128 3.05 -22.09 -0.50
C ASN A 128 2.37 -20.87 0.15
N LYS A 129 2.98 -20.30 1.21
CA LYS A 129 2.53 -19.00 1.78
C LYS A 129 2.79 -17.83 0.83
N GLU A 130 3.67 -17.97 -0.13
CA GLU A 130 4.22 -16.89 -0.98
C GLU A 130 3.55 -16.77 -2.34
N GLU A 131 2.64 -17.68 -2.67
CA GLU A 131 1.92 -17.60 -3.92
C GLU A 131 1.00 -16.39 -3.90
N SER A 132 1.08 -15.58 -4.96
CA SER A 132 0.14 -14.49 -5.20
C SER A 132 -1.31 -15.00 -5.13
N LEU A 133 -2.18 -14.21 -4.55
CA LEU A 133 -3.63 -14.49 -4.57
C LEU A 133 -4.17 -14.39 -6.00
N ASN A 134 -3.54 -13.55 -6.82
CA ASN A 134 -3.82 -13.51 -8.25
C ASN A 134 -3.04 -14.61 -8.98
N GLU A 135 -3.74 -15.63 -9.38
CA GLU A 135 -3.21 -16.77 -10.09
C GLU A 135 -2.65 -16.48 -11.51
N MET A 136 -2.92 -15.30 -12.06
CA MET A 136 -2.33 -14.83 -13.33
C MET A 136 -0.96 -14.16 -13.13
N ALA A 137 -0.47 -14.08 -11.89
CA ALA A 137 0.85 -13.56 -11.58
C ALA A 137 1.91 -14.67 -11.63
N THR A 138 3.06 -14.40 -12.24
CA THR A 138 4.20 -15.33 -12.34
C THR A 138 5.46 -14.79 -11.70
N VAL A 139 5.75 -13.50 -11.82
CA VAL A 139 6.97 -12.87 -11.28
C VAL A 139 6.63 -11.64 -10.46
N SER A 140 7.57 -11.18 -9.65
CA SER A 140 7.53 -9.89 -8.94
C SER A 140 6.27 -9.66 -8.11
N ALA A 141 5.60 -10.74 -7.71
CA ALA A 141 4.42 -10.72 -6.85
C ALA A 141 4.80 -11.10 -5.42
N LYS A 142 4.17 -10.46 -4.44
CA LYS A 142 4.28 -10.81 -3.02
C LYS A 142 2.95 -10.57 -2.30
N VAL A 143 2.49 -11.60 -1.59
CA VAL A 143 1.35 -11.47 -0.67
C VAL A 143 1.80 -10.74 0.58
N PHE A 144 1.06 -9.77 1.02
CA PHE A 144 1.20 -9.20 2.35
C PHE A 144 -0.03 -9.54 3.20
N THR A 145 0.24 -9.92 4.44
CA THR A 145 -0.81 -10.34 5.35
C THR A 145 -1.09 -9.25 6.38
N VAL A 146 -2.35 -9.18 6.82
CA VAL A 146 -2.77 -8.27 7.89
C VAL A 146 -2.00 -8.54 9.20
N GLU A 147 -1.69 -9.81 9.46
CA GLU A 147 -0.95 -10.22 10.65
C GLU A 147 0.49 -9.70 10.62
N GLU A 148 1.16 -9.77 9.46
CA GLU A 148 2.51 -9.22 9.27
C GLU A 148 2.52 -7.70 9.39
N THR A 149 1.54 -7.02 8.80
CA THR A 149 1.39 -5.55 8.92
C THR A 149 1.29 -5.12 10.39
N LYS A 150 0.59 -5.88 11.23
CA LYS A 150 0.47 -5.59 12.67
C LYS A 150 1.71 -5.97 13.47
N ARG A 151 2.43 -7.01 13.06
CA ARG A 151 3.55 -7.58 13.81
C ARG A 151 4.87 -6.84 13.56
N TYR A 152 5.16 -6.43 12.33
CA TYR A 152 6.43 -5.81 11.99
C TYR A 152 6.62 -4.47 12.71
N ALA A 153 7.84 -4.24 13.20
CA ALA A 153 8.20 -2.99 13.85
C ALA A 153 8.22 -1.83 12.81
N GLY A 154 7.81 -0.64 13.24
CA GLY A 154 7.84 0.57 12.42
C GLY A 154 6.79 0.66 11.31
N THR A 155 5.83 -0.27 11.26
CA THR A 155 4.75 -0.25 10.24
C THR A 155 3.55 0.60 10.64
N PHE A 156 3.32 0.84 11.93
CA PHE A 156 2.14 1.53 12.46
C PHE A 156 0.80 0.95 11.98
N ASN A 157 0.77 -0.36 11.66
CA ASN A 157 -0.38 -1.05 11.07
C ASN A 157 -0.76 -0.53 9.66
N ASP A 158 0.15 0.13 8.96
CA ASP A 158 -0.04 0.67 7.61
C ASP A 158 0.52 -0.30 6.55
N PRO A 159 -0.30 -0.77 5.60
CA PRO A 159 0.14 -1.70 4.56
C PRO A 159 1.19 -1.10 3.61
N ALA A 160 1.17 0.21 3.34
CA ALA A 160 2.17 0.87 2.50
C ALA A 160 3.55 0.85 3.18
N ARG A 161 3.62 1.17 4.49
CA ARG A 161 4.86 1.07 5.27
C ARG A 161 5.38 -0.35 5.40
N MET A 162 4.49 -1.33 5.45
CA MET A 162 4.88 -2.74 5.47
C MET A 162 5.55 -3.16 4.16
N VAL A 163 4.99 -2.77 3.02
CA VAL A 163 5.51 -3.09 1.68
C VAL A 163 6.90 -2.51 1.44
N SER A 164 7.28 -1.40 2.08
CA SER A 164 8.66 -0.87 2.01
C SER A 164 9.73 -1.80 2.58
N SER A 165 9.33 -2.89 3.25
CA SER A 165 10.26 -3.94 3.69
C SER A 165 10.57 -4.98 2.61
N PHE A 166 9.90 -4.95 1.46
CA PHE A 166 10.13 -5.88 0.37
C PHE A 166 11.36 -5.48 -0.46
N ALA A 167 11.99 -6.47 -1.12
CA ALA A 167 13.07 -6.20 -2.05
C ALA A 167 12.60 -5.33 -3.21
N GLY A 168 13.43 -4.40 -3.67
CA GLY A 168 13.10 -3.46 -4.74
C GLY A 168 12.17 -2.32 -4.36
N VAL A 169 11.80 -2.19 -3.07
CA VAL A 169 10.90 -1.14 -2.59
C VAL A 169 11.60 -0.25 -1.56
N THR A 170 11.48 1.06 -1.75
CA THR A 170 11.97 2.07 -0.79
C THR A 170 10.88 3.12 -0.54
N ASN A 171 11.03 3.90 0.51
CA ASN A 171 10.25 5.12 0.74
C ASN A 171 11.08 6.34 0.36
N ASN A 172 10.45 7.31 -0.27
CA ASN A 172 11.14 8.55 -0.63
C ASN A 172 11.42 9.44 0.59
N ALA A 173 10.47 9.50 1.52
CA ALA A 173 10.62 10.26 2.77
C ALA A 173 9.85 9.58 3.91
N GLU A 174 10.38 9.66 5.14
CA GLU A 174 9.76 9.01 6.32
C GLU A 174 8.38 9.57 6.69
N GLY A 175 8.16 10.86 6.45
CA GLY A 175 6.89 11.56 6.70
C GLY A 175 5.81 11.27 5.65
N ASN A 176 6.15 10.54 4.59
CA ASN A 176 5.24 10.27 3.49
C ASN A 176 5.29 8.79 3.09
N ASN A 177 4.15 8.21 2.72
CA ASN A 177 4.05 6.82 2.22
C ASN A 177 4.30 6.75 0.71
N ASP A 178 5.18 7.57 0.15
CA ASP A 178 5.62 7.47 -1.23
C ASP A 178 6.41 6.19 -1.45
N ILE A 179 5.82 5.26 -2.16
CA ILE A 179 6.42 3.96 -2.43
C ILE A 179 7.19 4.03 -3.75
N VAL A 180 8.49 3.94 -3.67
CA VAL A 180 9.40 3.86 -4.82
C VAL A 180 9.68 2.40 -5.14
N VAL A 181 9.31 1.95 -6.33
CA VAL A 181 9.50 0.58 -6.79
C VAL A 181 10.59 0.55 -7.85
N ARG A 182 11.71 -0.13 -7.58
CA ARG A 182 12.82 -0.31 -8.53
C ARG A 182 13.35 1.02 -9.09
N GLY A 183 13.35 2.09 -8.26
CA GLY A 183 13.77 3.43 -8.68
C GLY A 183 12.79 4.16 -9.61
N ASN A 184 11.59 3.62 -9.84
CA ASN A 184 10.55 4.32 -10.59
C ASN A 184 9.82 5.35 -9.73
N SER A 185 9.27 6.35 -10.41
CA SER A 185 8.39 7.33 -9.79
C SER A 185 7.21 6.66 -9.07
N PRO A 186 6.89 7.07 -7.83
CA PRO A 186 5.69 6.65 -7.11
C PRO A 186 4.38 6.91 -7.88
N LYS A 187 4.33 7.91 -8.75
CA LYS A 187 3.19 8.22 -9.62
C LYS A 187 2.79 7.04 -10.52
N GLY A 188 3.74 6.15 -10.84
CA GLY A 188 3.52 4.94 -11.64
C GLY A 188 2.75 3.83 -10.93
N ILE A 189 2.43 3.96 -9.65
CA ILE A 189 1.71 2.97 -8.85
C ILE A 189 0.21 2.99 -9.15
N LEU A 190 -0.38 1.79 -9.15
CA LEU A 190 -1.82 1.56 -9.14
C LEU A 190 -2.27 1.16 -7.73
N TRP A 191 -3.21 1.90 -7.17
CA TRP A 191 -3.96 1.51 -6.00
C TRP A 191 -5.28 0.86 -6.44
N ARG A 192 -5.52 -0.37 -6.03
CA ARG A 192 -6.72 -1.14 -6.39
C ARG A 192 -7.38 -1.71 -5.14
N LEU A 193 -8.69 -1.54 -5.02
CA LEU A 193 -9.50 -2.05 -3.93
C LEU A 193 -10.71 -2.79 -4.50
N GLU A 194 -10.97 -4.02 -4.03
CA GLU A 194 -12.12 -4.83 -4.45
C GLU A 194 -12.24 -5.03 -5.97
N GLY A 195 -11.11 -4.92 -6.69
CA GLY A 195 -11.05 -5.16 -8.13
C GLY A 195 -11.16 -3.92 -9.02
N ILE A 196 -11.19 -2.71 -8.45
CA ILE A 196 -11.18 -1.45 -9.21
C ILE A 196 -10.02 -0.55 -8.77
N GLU A 197 -9.53 0.26 -9.68
CA GLU A 197 -8.60 1.36 -9.38
C GLU A 197 -9.28 2.37 -8.46
N ILE A 198 -8.60 2.76 -7.39
CA ILE A 198 -9.02 3.81 -6.46
C ILE A 198 -8.01 4.96 -6.49
N PRO A 199 -8.39 6.18 -6.11
CA PRO A 199 -7.43 7.25 -5.87
C PRO A 199 -6.41 6.86 -4.80
N ASN A 200 -5.36 7.65 -4.68
CA ASN A 200 -4.42 7.56 -3.58
C ASN A 200 -5.14 7.48 -2.22
N PRO A 201 -5.03 6.39 -1.45
CA PRO A 201 -5.78 6.20 -0.21
C PRO A 201 -5.15 6.88 1.01
N ASN A 202 -4.23 7.81 0.82
CA ASN A 202 -3.56 8.48 1.92
C ASN A 202 -4.22 9.82 2.28
N HIS A 203 -4.26 10.13 3.58
CA HIS A 203 -4.56 11.46 4.10
C HIS A 203 -3.43 12.44 3.75
N PHE A 204 -3.75 13.72 3.63
CA PHE A 204 -2.83 14.81 3.31
C PHE A 204 -2.12 14.63 1.96
N ALA A 205 -2.72 13.90 1.03
CA ALA A 205 -2.21 13.74 -0.32
C ALA A 205 -2.53 14.97 -1.18
N GLY A 206 -1.51 15.57 -1.77
CA GLY A 206 -1.66 16.65 -2.77
C GLY A 206 -2.13 16.12 -4.12
N GLU A 207 -2.47 17.04 -5.03
CA GLU A 207 -2.89 16.71 -6.40
C GLU A 207 -1.82 15.88 -7.12
N GLY A 208 -2.22 14.75 -7.71
CA GLY A 208 -1.35 13.84 -8.44
C GLY A 208 -0.29 13.13 -7.62
N SER A 209 -0.22 13.34 -6.29
CA SER A 209 0.65 12.60 -5.39
C SER A 209 0.19 11.14 -5.26
N SER A 210 1.13 10.23 -5.09
CA SER A 210 0.86 8.80 -4.84
C SER A 210 1.11 8.39 -3.37
N GLY A 211 1.59 9.30 -2.54
CA GLY A 211 1.84 9.11 -1.12
C GLY A 211 1.02 10.04 -0.24
N GLY A 212 1.33 10.02 1.04
CA GLY A 212 0.73 10.80 2.12
C GLY A 212 1.13 10.18 3.45
N PRO A 213 1.18 10.94 4.56
CA PRO A 213 1.76 10.46 5.81
C PRO A 213 0.97 9.32 6.48
N ILE A 214 -0.31 9.19 6.22
CA ILE A 214 -1.22 8.25 6.89
C ILE A 214 -2.19 7.65 5.88
N ASN A 215 -2.20 6.32 5.78
CA ASN A 215 -3.16 5.62 4.94
C ASN A 215 -4.55 5.59 5.60
N ALA A 216 -5.58 5.99 4.86
CA ALA A 216 -6.97 5.94 5.32
C ALA A 216 -7.52 4.50 5.37
N LEU A 217 -6.89 3.58 4.66
CA LEU A 217 -7.28 2.17 4.64
C LEU A 217 -6.73 1.45 5.87
N ASN A 218 -7.59 1.19 6.86
CA ASN A 218 -7.21 0.51 8.09
C ASN A 218 -6.93 -0.98 7.84
N SER A 219 -5.78 -1.49 8.32
CA SER A 219 -5.42 -2.90 8.20
C SER A 219 -6.44 -3.87 8.83
N ALA A 220 -7.25 -3.42 9.80
CA ALA A 220 -8.32 -4.24 10.39
C ALA A 220 -9.44 -4.58 9.40
N MET A 221 -9.57 -3.81 8.31
CA MET A 221 -10.54 -4.00 7.24
C MET A 221 -10.04 -4.91 6.12
N LEU A 222 -8.72 -5.07 5.99
CA LEU A 222 -8.12 -5.81 4.88
C LEU A 222 -8.14 -7.34 5.12
N SER A 223 -8.23 -8.08 4.04
CA SER A 223 -7.76 -9.47 3.94
C SER A 223 -6.31 -9.49 3.46
N ASN A 224 -5.73 -10.70 3.30
CA ASN A 224 -4.45 -10.82 2.59
C ASN A 224 -4.59 -10.20 1.20
N SER A 225 -3.58 -9.51 0.74
CA SER A 225 -3.58 -8.71 -0.48
C SER A 225 -2.27 -8.88 -1.23
N ASP A 226 -2.27 -8.59 -2.52
CA ASP A 226 -1.09 -8.71 -3.37
C ASP A 226 -0.41 -7.36 -3.60
N PHE A 227 0.90 -7.39 -3.66
CA PHE A 227 1.75 -6.32 -4.16
C PHE A 227 2.62 -6.81 -5.31
N PHE A 228 2.65 -6.04 -6.41
CA PHE A 228 3.45 -6.35 -7.60
C PHE A 228 4.47 -5.25 -7.85
N SER A 229 5.73 -5.65 -8.11
CA SER A 229 6.84 -4.72 -8.38
C SER A 229 7.28 -4.69 -9.85
N GLY A 230 6.61 -5.42 -10.75
CA GLY A 230 6.88 -5.38 -12.20
C GLY A 230 6.28 -6.56 -12.96
N ALA A 231 6.26 -6.45 -14.28
CA ALA A 231 5.73 -7.45 -15.22
C ALA A 231 4.37 -8.04 -14.76
N PHE A 232 3.45 -7.18 -14.30
CA PHE A 232 2.17 -7.58 -13.75
C PHE A 232 1.21 -8.12 -14.81
N ALA A 233 0.23 -8.93 -14.36
CA ALA A 233 -0.76 -9.57 -15.22
C ALA A 233 -1.55 -8.56 -16.08
N PRO A 234 -2.07 -8.97 -17.26
CA PRO A 234 -2.81 -8.09 -18.17
C PRO A 234 -4.03 -7.38 -17.60
N GLU A 235 -4.61 -7.85 -16.51
CA GLU A 235 -5.75 -7.18 -15.83
C GLU A 235 -5.37 -5.87 -15.10
N TYR A 236 -4.10 -5.58 -14.94
CA TYR A 236 -3.60 -4.37 -14.31
C TYR A 236 -3.14 -3.37 -15.37
N GLY A 237 -3.96 -2.39 -15.68
CA GLY A 237 -3.65 -1.27 -16.58
C GLY A 237 -3.35 0.01 -15.84
N ASN A 238 -3.05 1.06 -16.57
CA ASN A 238 -2.81 2.41 -16.04
C ASN A 238 -1.73 2.47 -14.95
N ALA A 239 -0.67 1.65 -15.09
CA ALA A 239 0.46 1.55 -14.15
C ALA A 239 1.73 1.09 -14.87
N TYR A 240 2.90 1.57 -14.41
CA TYR A 240 4.20 1.09 -14.87
C TYR A 240 5.24 0.88 -13.75
N SER A 241 4.92 1.23 -12.51
CA SER A 241 5.83 1.12 -11.36
C SER A 241 5.48 -0.09 -10.49
N GLY A 242 4.33 -0.10 -9.86
CA GLY A 242 3.86 -1.17 -9.00
C GLY A 242 2.34 -1.21 -8.89
N VAL A 243 1.81 -2.29 -8.29
CA VAL A 243 0.37 -2.46 -8.07
C VAL A 243 0.12 -2.92 -6.64
N PHE A 244 -0.75 -2.22 -5.92
CA PHE A 244 -1.42 -2.71 -4.72
C PHE A 244 -2.79 -3.26 -5.11
N ASP A 245 -2.99 -4.57 -5.01
CA ASP A 245 -4.32 -5.20 -5.22
C ASP A 245 -4.88 -5.66 -3.88
N MET A 246 -5.70 -4.80 -3.29
CA MET A 246 -6.22 -4.93 -1.94
C MET A 246 -7.64 -5.45 -1.93
N GLN A 247 -7.92 -6.31 -0.95
CA GLN A 247 -9.24 -6.86 -0.72
C GLN A 247 -9.68 -6.61 0.71
N LEU A 248 -10.96 -6.33 0.90
CA LEU A 248 -11.58 -6.21 2.22
C LEU A 248 -11.97 -7.58 2.75
N ARG A 249 -11.79 -7.81 4.05
CA ARG A 249 -12.30 -9.02 4.67
C ARG A 249 -13.81 -8.94 4.86
N THR A 250 -14.47 -10.06 4.90
CA THR A 250 -15.88 -10.16 5.28
C THR A 250 -16.04 -10.05 6.80
N GLY A 251 -17.15 -9.47 7.25
CA GLY A 251 -17.52 -9.48 8.66
C GLY A 251 -17.99 -10.87 9.13
N ASN A 252 -17.99 -11.11 10.43
CA ASN A 252 -18.53 -12.32 11.01
C ASN A 252 -20.05 -12.41 10.71
N ASN A 253 -20.48 -13.47 10.02
CA ASN A 253 -21.90 -13.66 9.65
C ASN A 253 -22.74 -14.44 10.70
N GLU A 254 -22.16 -14.79 11.84
CA GLU A 254 -22.86 -15.51 12.91
C GLU A 254 -22.95 -14.73 14.22
N LYS A 255 -21.86 -14.04 14.59
CA LYS A 255 -21.74 -13.30 15.86
C LYS A 255 -21.42 -11.83 15.62
N ARG A 256 -21.86 -10.98 16.51
CA ARG A 256 -21.40 -9.59 16.57
C ARG A 256 -20.11 -9.54 17.36
N GLU A 257 -19.12 -8.90 16.81
CA GLU A 257 -17.79 -8.76 17.37
C GLU A 257 -17.32 -7.31 17.25
N TYR A 258 -16.51 -6.88 18.19
CA TYR A 258 -16.05 -5.51 18.31
C TYR A 258 -14.53 -5.49 18.50
N THR A 259 -13.90 -4.47 17.93
CA THR A 259 -12.50 -4.13 18.22
C THR A 259 -12.42 -2.64 18.51
N PHE A 260 -11.80 -2.29 19.61
CA PHE A 260 -11.45 -0.91 19.94
C PHE A 260 -9.94 -0.81 20.07
N SER A 261 -9.33 0.19 19.45
CA SER A 261 -7.91 0.51 19.59
C SER A 261 -7.73 1.99 19.89
N ALA A 262 -6.79 2.30 20.76
CA ALA A 262 -6.41 3.66 21.08
C ALA A 262 -4.88 3.78 21.11
N GLY A 263 -4.35 4.75 20.39
CA GLY A 263 -2.91 5.01 20.33
C GLY A 263 -2.59 6.49 20.09
N ALA A 264 -1.31 6.80 20.02
CA ALA A 264 -0.83 8.17 19.81
C ALA A 264 -1.31 8.76 18.48
N LEU A 265 -1.43 7.92 17.44
CA LEU A 265 -1.86 8.35 16.11
C LEU A 265 -3.39 8.38 15.94
N GLY A 266 -4.17 7.74 16.81
CA GLY A 266 -5.62 7.77 16.67
C GLY A 266 -6.34 6.77 17.55
N ILE A 267 -7.67 6.91 17.52
CA ILE A 267 -8.61 5.98 18.14
C ILE A 267 -9.44 5.36 17.01
N ASP A 268 -9.53 4.03 16.98
CA ASP A 268 -10.35 3.32 16.00
C ASP A 268 -11.32 2.34 16.67
N PHE A 269 -12.47 2.19 16.02
CA PHE A 269 -13.52 1.27 16.44
C PHE A 269 -13.99 0.45 15.24
N THR A 270 -13.90 -0.87 15.35
CA THR A 270 -14.39 -1.81 14.34
C THR A 270 -15.58 -2.58 14.88
N LEU A 271 -16.65 -2.62 14.10
CA LEU A 271 -17.90 -3.33 14.38
C LEU A 271 -18.16 -4.33 13.25
N GLU A 272 -18.44 -5.56 13.59
CA GLU A 272 -18.82 -6.58 12.61
C GLU A 272 -19.90 -7.51 13.12
N GLY A 273 -20.67 -8.11 12.20
CA GLY A 273 -21.70 -9.05 12.58
C GLY A 273 -22.68 -9.40 11.47
N PRO A 274 -23.62 -10.33 11.75
CA PRO A 274 -24.71 -10.65 10.87
C PRO A 274 -25.79 -9.57 10.92
N PHE A 275 -26.43 -9.28 9.79
CA PHE A 275 -27.69 -8.50 9.76
C PHE A 275 -28.81 -9.22 10.52
N LYS A 276 -28.88 -10.54 10.36
CA LYS A 276 -29.85 -11.40 11.03
C LYS A 276 -29.17 -12.75 11.35
N ARG A 277 -29.29 -13.20 12.60
CA ARG A 277 -28.78 -14.52 13.00
C ARG A 277 -29.36 -15.62 12.13
N GLY A 278 -28.52 -16.58 11.73
CA GLY A 278 -28.90 -17.69 10.86
C GLY A 278 -29.08 -17.32 9.37
N LYS A 279 -28.63 -16.13 8.96
CA LYS A 279 -28.50 -15.70 7.55
C LYS A 279 -27.03 -15.48 7.22
N THR A 280 -26.68 -15.62 5.96
CA THR A 280 -25.30 -15.57 5.47
C THR A 280 -24.73 -14.16 5.30
N GLY A 281 -25.58 -13.13 5.28
CA GLY A 281 -25.14 -11.74 5.09
C GLY A 281 -24.45 -11.15 6.32
N SER A 282 -23.38 -10.40 6.10
CA SER A 282 -22.58 -9.76 7.15
C SER A 282 -22.21 -8.31 6.80
N TYR A 283 -21.89 -7.57 7.83
CA TYR A 283 -21.31 -6.23 7.74
C TYR A 283 -20.01 -6.15 8.54
N LEU A 284 -19.13 -5.27 8.08
CA LEU A 284 -17.89 -4.88 8.72
C LEU A 284 -17.75 -3.38 8.53
N ILE A 285 -17.56 -2.63 9.62
CA ILE A 285 -17.44 -1.17 9.62
C ILE A 285 -16.30 -0.80 10.56
N ASN A 286 -15.44 0.10 10.11
CA ASN A 286 -14.40 0.73 10.94
C ASN A 286 -14.54 2.24 10.84
N TYR A 287 -14.38 2.92 11.96
CA TYR A 287 -14.24 4.37 12.05
C TYR A 287 -12.99 4.70 12.83
N ARG A 288 -12.18 5.63 12.32
CA ARG A 288 -10.97 6.11 12.97
C ARG A 288 -10.96 7.63 13.07
N TYR A 289 -10.47 8.14 14.18
CA TYR A 289 -10.30 9.55 14.45
C TYR A 289 -8.90 9.83 15.00
N SER A 290 -8.25 10.90 14.50
CA SER A 290 -6.94 11.36 14.98
C SER A 290 -7.05 11.88 16.42
N SER A 291 -6.20 11.40 17.31
CA SER A 291 -6.12 11.86 18.70
C SER A 291 -5.02 12.90 18.92
N LEU A 292 -4.23 13.24 17.89
CA LEU A 292 -3.10 14.17 18.01
C LEU A 292 -3.55 15.55 18.52
N GLY A 293 -4.69 16.06 18.06
CA GLY A 293 -5.25 17.31 18.57
C GLY A 293 -5.60 17.25 20.07
N ILE A 294 -6.11 16.11 20.54
CA ILE A 294 -6.40 15.92 21.97
C ILE A 294 -5.09 15.84 22.78
N LEU A 295 -4.06 15.19 22.23
CA LEU A 295 -2.76 15.10 22.89
C LEU A 295 -2.04 16.45 22.96
N ASP A 296 -2.18 17.28 21.93
CA ASP A 296 -1.70 18.67 21.89
C ASP A 296 -2.43 19.54 22.93
N ASP A 297 -3.76 19.54 22.95
CA ASP A 297 -4.57 20.26 23.93
C ASP A 297 -4.23 19.87 25.38
N LEU A 298 -3.77 18.64 25.60
CA LEU A 298 -3.31 18.15 26.91
C LEU A 298 -1.84 18.51 27.19
N GLY A 299 -1.12 19.11 26.22
CA GLY A 299 0.30 19.43 26.32
C GLY A 299 1.20 18.19 26.45
N LEU A 300 0.80 17.07 25.82
CA LEU A 300 1.55 15.83 25.79
C LEU A 300 2.46 15.71 24.57
N VAL A 301 2.17 16.45 23.52
CA VAL A 301 2.95 16.59 22.29
C VAL A 301 3.00 18.07 21.89
N ASP A 302 4.09 18.49 21.27
CA ASP A 302 4.29 19.83 20.74
C ASP A 302 4.70 19.66 19.27
N PHE A 303 3.79 20.00 18.36
CA PHE A 303 4.02 19.94 16.92
C PHE A 303 3.76 21.31 16.29
N TYR A 304 4.60 21.70 15.36
CA TYR A 304 4.35 22.84 14.47
C TYR A 304 3.21 22.52 13.49
N GLY A 305 1.97 22.70 13.98
CA GLY A 305 0.75 22.31 13.29
C GLY A 305 0.28 20.90 13.69
N VAL A 306 -0.99 20.80 14.09
CA VAL A 306 -1.59 19.54 14.53
C VAL A 306 -2.35 18.90 13.37
N PRO A 307 -1.90 17.75 12.83
CA PRO A 307 -2.63 17.05 11.79
C PRO A 307 -3.91 16.43 12.38
N LYS A 308 -5.06 16.81 11.82
CA LYS A 308 -6.37 16.24 12.17
C LYS A 308 -6.89 15.41 11.02
N TYR A 309 -7.31 14.18 11.29
CA TYR A 309 -7.92 13.33 10.29
C TYR A 309 -8.98 12.41 10.88
N GLN A 310 -9.89 11.97 10.02
CA GLN A 310 -10.86 10.94 10.32
C GLN A 310 -11.15 10.14 9.06
N ASP A 311 -11.46 8.86 9.24
CA ASP A 311 -11.84 7.98 8.15
C ASP A 311 -12.88 6.95 8.58
N VAL A 312 -13.63 6.48 7.59
CA VAL A 312 -14.59 5.41 7.70
C VAL A 312 -14.36 4.41 6.58
N SER A 313 -14.38 3.14 6.91
CA SER A 313 -14.36 2.05 5.93
C SER A 313 -15.47 1.06 6.25
N PHE A 314 -16.11 0.50 5.22
CA PHE A 314 -17.12 -0.52 5.43
C PHE A 314 -17.12 -1.56 4.31
N HIS A 315 -17.54 -2.78 4.66
CA HIS A 315 -17.77 -3.88 3.73
C HIS A 315 -19.03 -4.65 4.15
N VAL A 316 -20.01 -4.66 3.28
CA VAL A 316 -21.27 -5.38 3.45
C VAL A 316 -21.35 -6.48 2.42
N VAL A 317 -21.56 -7.72 2.85
CA VAL A 317 -21.65 -8.88 1.96
C VAL A 317 -23.04 -9.51 2.10
N LEU A 318 -23.72 -9.68 0.98
CA LEU A 318 -25.09 -10.17 0.87
C LEU A 318 -25.16 -11.34 -0.12
N PRO A 319 -24.80 -12.56 0.28
CA PRO A 319 -24.99 -13.74 -0.54
C PRO A 319 -26.49 -13.99 -0.74
N THR A 320 -26.88 -14.27 -1.97
CA THR A 320 -28.27 -14.64 -2.32
C THR A 320 -28.31 -16.07 -2.84
N ARG A 321 -29.47 -16.70 -2.77
CA ARG A 321 -29.62 -18.10 -3.18
C ARG A 321 -29.49 -18.29 -4.70
N ASN A 322 -30.07 -17.40 -5.49
CA ASN A 322 -30.19 -17.57 -6.95
C ASN A 322 -29.59 -16.43 -7.78
N LEU A 323 -29.27 -15.29 -7.17
CA LEU A 323 -28.77 -14.10 -7.87
C LEU A 323 -27.26 -13.87 -7.63
N GLY A 324 -26.54 -14.87 -7.10
CA GLY A 324 -25.14 -14.73 -6.76
C GLY A 324 -24.91 -13.92 -5.49
N SER A 325 -23.75 -13.32 -5.36
CA SER A 325 -23.34 -12.55 -4.18
C SER A 325 -23.21 -11.07 -4.52
N PHE A 326 -23.82 -10.23 -3.70
CA PHE A 326 -23.63 -8.79 -3.75
C PHE A 326 -22.70 -8.37 -2.62
N SER A 327 -21.83 -7.40 -2.87
CA SER A 327 -21.14 -6.70 -1.81
C SER A 327 -21.15 -5.19 -2.06
N VAL A 328 -21.22 -4.43 -0.95
CA VAL A 328 -21.11 -2.97 -0.97
C VAL A 328 -19.90 -2.62 -0.11
N PHE A 329 -18.99 -1.85 -0.66
CA PHE A 329 -17.79 -1.44 0.03
C PHE A 329 -17.58 0.07 -0.04
N GLY A 330 -16.85 0.60 0.92
CA GLY A 330 -16.52 2.01 0.90
C GLY A 330 -15.35 2.36 1.80
N LEU A 331 -14.72 3.45 1.42
CA LEU A 331 -13.65 4.13 2.13
C LEU A 331 -13.89 5.63 2.00
N GLY A 332 -13.85 6.37 3.10
CA GLY A 332 -13.91 7.83 3.08
C GLY A 332 -12.99 8.41 4.13
N GLY A 333 -12.29 9.48 3.80
CA GLY A 333 -11.37 10.16 4.69
C GLY A 333 -11.38 11.66 4.49
N LYS A 334 -11.19 12.40 5.59
CA LYS A 334 -10.99 13.84 5.59
C LYS A 334 -9.84 14.17 6.51
N SER A 335 -8.96 15.06 6.06
CA SER A 335 -7.82 15.54 6.85
C SER A 335 -7.56 17.02 6.64
N GLY A 336 -6.89 17.65 7.61
CA GLY A 336 -6.47 19.04 7.55
C GLY A 336 -5.35 19.33 8.53
N ILE A 337 -4.49 20.25 8.13
CA ILE A 337 -3.38 20.74 8.95
C ILE A 337 -3.21 22.24 8.71
N LEU A 338 -3.05 22.99 9.78
CA LEU A 338 -2.64 24.38 9.75
C LEU A 338 -1.19 24.44 10.23
N GLN A 339 -0.25 24.65 9.31
CA GLN A 339 1.16 24.84 9.62
C GLN A 339 1.46 26.33 9.80
N LYS A 340 2.34 26.65 10.74
CA LYS A 340 2.81 28.01 10.97
C LYS A 340 4.32 27.99 11.15
N ASP A 341 5.00 28.87 10.41
CA ASP A 341 6.43 29.11 10.57
C ASP A 341 6.60 30.38 11.40
N TYR A 342 7.45 30.32 12.38
CA TYR A 342 7.72 31.41 13.30
C TYR A 342 9.09 32.05 12.99
N SER A 343 9.26 33.31 13.35
CA SER A 343 10.56 33.98 13.24
C SER A 343 11.53 33.39 14.26
N ASP A 344 12.81 33.26 13.91
CA ASP A 344 13.87 32.78 14.81
C ASP A 344 14.05 33.65 16.05
N ASP A 345 13.72 34.95 15.95
CA ASP A 345 13.83 35.92 17.05
C ASP A 345 12.63 35.91 18.00
N SER A 346 11.52 35.26 17.62
CA SER A 346 10.27 35.27 18.42
C SER A 346 9.31 34.14 18.05
N GLU A 347 9.11 33.17 18.97
CA GLU A 347 8.08 32.12 18.87
C GLU A 347 6.62 32.66 18.76
N SER A 348 6.43 33.97 18.89
CA SER A 348 5.11 34.62 18.78
C SER A 348 4.84 35.27 17.42
N TYR A 349 5.86 35.47 16.57
CA TYR A 349 5.71 36.12 15.28
C TYR A 349 5.67 35.11 14.13
N VAL A 350 4.45 34.85 13.62
CA VAL A 350 4.24 33.95 12.47
C VAL A 350 4.65 34.66 11.18
N THR A 351 5.62 34.11 10.47
CA THR A 351 6.13 34.63 9.18
C THR A 351 5.35 34.06 7.98
N ARG A 352 5.00 32.82 8.06
CA ARG A 352 4.22 32.08 7.03
C ARG A 352 3.21 31.18 7.68
N GLN A 353 2.11 30.90 6.98
CA GLN A 353 1.16 29.90 7.40
C GLN A 353 0.53 29.20 6.18
N GLY A 354 0.23 27.90 6.35
CA GLY A 354 -0.41 27.10 5.32
C GLY A 354 -1.59 26.35 5.91
N ASP A 355 -2.80 26.55 5.37
CA ASP A 355 -3.98 25.72 5.64
C ASP A 355 -4.11 24.70 4.49
N PHE A 356 -3.89 23.42 4.81
CA PHE A 356 -3.97 22.34 3.85
C PHE A 356 -5.04 21.34 4.27
N GLN A 357 -6.03 21.13 3.41
CA GLN A 357 -7.16 20.24 3.65
C GLN A 357 -7.30 19.24 2.52
N THR A 358 -7.53 17.98 2.86
CA THR A 358 -7.77 16.93 1.86
C THR A 358 -8.97 16.07 2.21
N GLY A 359 -9.62 15.55 1.18
CA GLY A 359 -10.69 14.59 1.27
C GLY A 359 -10.51 13.48 0.24
N LEU A 360 -10.89 12.27 0.59
CA LEU A 360 -10.95 11.14 -0.32
C LEU A 360 -12.21 10.32 -0.06
N GLY A 361 -12.73 9.68 -1.09
CA GLY A 361 -13.88 8.80 -0.95
C GLY A 361 -13.99 7.80 -2.08
N VAL A 362 -14.41 6.58 -1.74
CA VAL A 362 -14.76 5.50 -2.66
C VAL A 362 -15.97 4.78 -2.11
N VAL A 363 -16.98 4.58 -2.95
CA VAL A 363 -18.11 3.68 -2.66
C VAL A 363 -18.36 2.82 -3.89
N GLY A 364 -18.47 1.52 -3.71
CA GLY A 364 -18.68 0.59 -4.80
C GLY A 364 -19.62 -0.55 -4.44
N VAL A 365 -20.21 -1.13 -5.49
CA VAL A 365 -21.05 -2.33 -5.43
C VAL A 365 -20.43 -3.37 -6.34
N ASN A 366 -20.17 -4.55 -5.80
CA ASN A 366 -19.80 -5.74 -6.57
C ASN A 366 -20.98 -6.68 -6.66
N HIS A 367 -21.16 -7.30 -7.80
CA HIS A 367 -22.07 -8.41 -8.03
C HIS A 367 -21.28 -9.55 -8.68
N THR A 368 -21.16 -10.67 -7.99
CA THR A 368 -20.53 -11.90 -8.52
C THR A 368 -21.60 -12.95 -8.75
N TYR A 369 -21.70 -13.42 -9.98
CA TYR A 369 -22.67 -14.40 -10.39
C TYR A 369 -21.98 -15.61 -11.06
N LEU A 370 -22.22 -16.81 -10.54
CA LEU A 370 -21.77 -18.06 -11.14
C LEU A 370 -22.66 -18.40 -12.34
N LEU A 371 -22.08 -18.39 -13.53
CA LEU A 371 -22.76 -18.75 -14.78
C LEU A 371 -22.88 -20.27 -14.92
N THR A 372 -21.82 -20.97 -14.53
CA THR A 372 -21.71 -22.44 -14.48
C THR A 372 -20.78 -22.82 -13.32
N ASP A 373 -20.59 -24.10 -13.06
CA ASP A 373 -19.63 -24.60 -12.06
C ASP A 373 -18.16 -24.25 -12.39
N HIS A 374 -17.90 -23.71 -13.58
CA HIS A 374 -16.55 -23.38 -14.06
C HIS A 374 -16.39 -21.92 -14.48
N ALA A 375 -17.47 -21.15 -14.51
CA ALA A 375 -17.43 -19.78 -15.01
C ALA A 375 -18.24 -18.82 -14.12
N PHE A 376 -17.69 -17.64 -13.90
CA PHE A 376 -18.39 -16.55 -13.22
C PHE A 376 -18.18 -15.21 -13.92
N ILE A 377 -19.08 -14.30 -13.65
CA ILE A 377 -18.98 -12.89 -14.01
C ILE A 377 -18.99 -12.04 -12.74
N LYS A 378 -18.07 -11.08 -12.68
CA LYS A 378 -18.04 -10.05 -11.63
C LYS A 378 -18.29 -8.69 -12.25
N ASN A 379 -19.35 -8.02 -11.81
CA ASN A 379 -19.70 -6.66 -12.20
C ASN A 379 -19.39 -5.73 -11.04
N THR A 380 -18.75 -4.60 -11.31
CA THR A 380 -18.44 -3.58 -10.31
C THR A 380 -18.89 -2.22 -10.81
N LEU A 381 -19.64 -1.51 -9.96
CA LEU A 381 -19.96 -0.11 -10.16
C LEU A 381 -19.40 0.66 -8.95
N ALA A 382 -18.63 1.72 -9.20
CA ALA A 382 -18.10 2.53 -8.12
C ALA A 382 -18.04 4.01 -8.48
N ILE A 383 -18.12 4.83 -7.43
CA ILE A 383 -17.88 6.27 -7.47
C ILE A 383 -16.71 6.55 -6.55
N ALA A 384 -15.75 7.34 -7.02
CA ALA A 384 -14.61 7.76 -6.22
C ALA A 384 -14.32 9.25 -6.43
N GLY A 385 -13.68 9.87 -5.45
CA GLY A 385 -13.24 11.25 -5.58
C GLY A 385 -12.17 11.63 -4.58
N THR A 386 -11.44 12.69 -4.93
CA THR A 386 -10.47 13.36 -4.04
C THR A 386 -10.69 14.86 -4.11
N GLN A 387 -10.38 15.51 -3.01
CA GLN A 387 -10.23 16.96 -2.93
C GLN A 387 -8.91 17.27 -2.25
N SER A 388 -8.18 18.25 -2.80
CA SER A 388 -6.99 18.84 -2.19
C SER A 388 -7.12 20.35 -2.26
N LYS A 389 -7.18 21.01 -1.11
CA LYS A 389 -7.29 22.46 -0.99
C LYS A 389 -6.16 22.99 -0.14
N GLY A 390 -5.41 23.95 -0.68
CA GLY A 390 -4.31 24.62 -0.01
C GLY A 390 -4.44 26.13 -0.10
N ILE A 391 -4.20 26.83 1.01
CA ILE A 391 -3.99 28.26 1.04
C ILE A 391 -2.68 28.50 1.78
N TYR A 392 -1.69 29.00 1.06
CA TYR A 392 -0.40 29.33 1.63
C TYR A 392 -0.25 30.84 1.69
N GLN A 393 -0.01 31.39 2.89
CA GLN A 393 0.07 32.83 3.15
C GLN A 393 1.49 33.21 3.57
N MET A 394 1.95 34.32 3.04
CA MET A 394 3.22 34.98 3.39
C MET A 394 2.95 36.39 3.87
N ARG A 395 3.94 37.04 4.48
CA ARG A 395 3.86 38.46 4.83
C ARG A 395 4.44 39.32 3.73
N ASP A 396 3.75 40.44 3.44
CA ASP A 396 4.26 41.50 2.59
C ASP A 396 5.33 42.36 3.31
N SER A 397 5.91 43.31 2.62
CA SER A 397 6.89 44.25 3.16
C SER A 397 6.33 45.16 4.31
N LEU A 398 5.01 45.24 4.48
CA LEU A 398 4.30 45.95 5.54
C LEU A 398 3.95 45.03 6.70
N GLY A 399 4.25 43.72 6.63
CA GLY A 399 3.94 42.73 7.64
C GLY A 399 2.50 42.20 7.61
N ASN A 400 1.68 42.46 6.56
CA ASN A 400 0.35 41.90 6.40
C ASN A 400 0.40 40.55 5.71
N PHE A 401 -0.47 39.62 6.10
CA PHE A 401 -0.62 38.36 5.39
C PHE A 401 -1.30 38.55 4.02
N PHE A 402 -0.75 37.93 3.00
CA PHE A 402 -1.39 37.79 1.68
C PHE A 402 -1.36 36.31 1.26
N ASP A 403 -2.31 35.92 0.42
CA ASP A 403 -2.38 34.56 -0.11
C ASP A 403 -1.32 34.38 -1.23
N ALA A 404 -0.19 33.77 -0.89
CA ALA A 404 0.91 33.55 -1.85
C ALA A 404 0.63 32.40 -2.81
N ASN A 405 -0.14 31.39 -2.39
CA ASN A 405 -0.63 30.30 -3.25
C ASN A 405 -2.04 29.88 -2.82
N ILE A 406 -2.92 29.64 -3.80
CA ILE A 406 -4.26 29.11 -3.60
C ILE A 406 -4.48 27.96 -4.57
N ASP A 407 -4.71 26.76 -4.00
CA ASP A 407 -5.01 25.54 -4.72
C ASP A 407 -6.39 25.00 -4.32
N ASP A 408 -7.19 24.57 -5.28
CA ASP A 408 -8.42 23.79 -5.05
C ASP A 408 -8.60 22.79 -6.19
N PHE A 409 -8.27 21.53 -5.93
CA PHE A 409 -8.32 20.44 -6.89
C PHE A 409 -9.40 19.47 -6.45
N VAL A 410 -10.40 19.27 -7.28
CA VAL A 410 -11.46 18.27 -7.09
C VAL A 410 -11.43 17.29 -8.25
N ASN A 411 -11.18 16.03 -7.97
CA ASN A 411 -11.24 14.94 -8.93
C ASN A 411 -12.34 13.95 -8.53
N THR A 412 -13.16 13.55 -9.47
CA THR A 412 -14.23 12.55 -9.27
C THR A 412 -14.15 11.48 -10.35
N SER A 413 -14.68 10.31 -10.10
CA SER A 413 -14.79 9.28 -11.13
C SER A 413 -15.98 8.37 -10.92
N VAL A 414 -16.62 7.98 -12.01
CA VAL A 414 -17.58 6.87 -12.06
C VAL A 414 -16.93 5.73 -12.81
N LYS A 415 -16.89 4.54 -12.22
CA LYS A 415 -16.21 3.37 -12.78
C LYS A 415 -17.18 2.21 -12.94
N ILE A 416 -17.16 1.61 -14.11
CA ILE A 416 -17.91 0.38 -14.43
C ILE A 416 -16.90 -0.65 -14.89
N ALA A 417 -16.88 -1.81 -14.24
CA ALA A 417 -16.02 -2.91 -14.62
C ALA A 417 -16.81 -4.21 -14.71
N VAL A 418 -16.54 -4.97 -15.77
CA VAL A 418 -17.09 -6.31 -15.98
C VAL A 418 -15.93 -7.26 -16.20
N THR A 419 -15.85 -8.31 -15.40
CA THR A 419 -14.83 -9.35 -15.52
C THR A 419 -15.49 -10.71 -15.66
N TYR A 420 -15.17 -11.42 -16.72
CA TYR A 420 -15.52 -12.81 -16.97
C TYR A 420 -14.34 -13.71 -16.67
N SER A 421 -14.57 -14.80 -15.95
CA SER A 421 -13.57 -15.83 -15.67
C SER A 421 -14.14 -17.18 -15.97
N ASN A 422 -13.37 -18.02 -16.69
CA ASN A 422 -13.76 -19.36 -17.05
C ASN A 422 -12.58 -20.33 -16.95
N LYS A 423 -12.74 -21.35 -16.12
CA LYS A 423 -11.89 -22.54 -16.03
C LYS A 423 -12.39 -23.54 -17.05
N ILE A 424 -11.76 -23.60 -18.23
CA ILE A 424 -12.14 -24.53 -19.30
C ILE A 424 -11.89 -25.98 -18.85
N ASN A 425 -10.75 -26.20 -18.20
CA ASN A 425 -10.36 -27.44 -17.55
C ASN A 425 -9.18 -27.19 -16.59
N ALA A 426 -8.62 -28.22 -15.97
CA ALA A 426 -7.49 -28.09 -15.05
C ALA A 426 -6.23 -27.41 -15.66
N GLN A 427 -6.07 -27.47 -17.00
CA GLN A 427 -4.92 -26.90 -17.70
C GLN A 427 -5.18 -25.48 -18.23
N HIS A 428 -6.42 -25.16 -18.62
CA HIS A 428 -6.75 -23.93 -19.33
C HIS A 428 -7.72 -23.06 -18.55
N ARG A 429 -7.33 -21.82 -18.31
CA ARG A 429 -8.20 -20.78 -17.77
C ARG A 429 -8.10 -19.49 -18.58
N ILE A 430 -9.25 -18.84 -18.79
CA ILE A 430 -9.36 -17.53 -19.44
C ILE A 430 -10.00 -16.55 -18.45
N LYS A 431 -9.46 -15.35 -18.41
CA LYS A 431 -10.02 -14.20 -17.68
C LYS A 431 -10.03 -13.00 -18.63
N ALA A 432 -11.18 -12.37 -18.85
CA ALA A 432 -11.31 -11.19 -19.70
C ALA A 432 -12.12 -10.12 -18.99
N GLY A 433 -11.86 -8.88 -19.30
CA GLY A 433 -12.60 -7.77 -18.68
C GLY A 433 -12.60 -6.50 -19.49
N LEU A 434 -13.60 -5.67 -19.19
CA LEU A 434 -13.76 -4.31 -19.71
C LEU A 434 -13.95 -3.37 -18.53
N ILE A 435 -13.28 -2.22 -18.56
CA ILE A 435 -13.35 -1.18 -17.53
C ILE A 435 -13.57 0.15 -18.24
N TYR A 436 -14.60 0.86 -17.85
CA TYR A 436 -14.84 2.23 -18.24
C TYR A 436 -14.74 3.13 -17.02
N THR A 437 -13.96 4.21 -17.13
CA THR A 437 -13.84 5.24 -16.10
C THR A 437 -14.19 6.58 -16.72
N ASP A 438 -15.16 7.27 -16.13
CA ASP A 438 -15.52 8.64 -16.46
C ASP A 438 -14.95 9.55 -15.37
N LEU A 439 -13.88 10.28 -15.70
CA LEU A 439 -13.16 11.21 -14.82
C LEU A 439 -13.78 12.60 -14.92
N GLY A 440 -14.29 13.12 -13.80
CA GLY A 440 -14.70 14.51 -13.67
C GLY A 440 -13.66 15.30 -12.88
N TYR A 441 -13.42 16.54 -13.25
CA TYR A 441 -12.45 17.40 -12.57
C TYR A 441 -12.91 18.86 -12.54
N ASP A 442 -12.51 19.52 -11.45
CA ASP A 442 -12.62 20.97 -11.23
C ASP A 442 -11.33 21.40 -10.53
N ILE A 443 -10.42 22.02 -11.28
CA ILE A 443 -9.03 22.25 -10.85
C ILE A 443 -8.70 23.73 -10.98
N PHE A 444 -8.25 24.31 -9.87
CA PHE A 444 -7.88 25.68 -9.77
C PHE A 444 -6.57 25.84 -9.01
N SER A 445 -5.63 26.64 -9.57
CA SER A 445 -4.40 27.03 -8.89
C SER A 445 -3.92 28.39 -9.38
N LYS A 446 -3.53 29.24 -8.45
CA LYS A 446 -2.88 30.53 -8.71
C LYS A 446 -1.89 30.87 -7.62
N TYR A 447 -0.84 31.59 -8.00
CA TYR A 447 0.18 32.07 -7.06
C TYR A 447 0.61 33.51 -7.32
N ASP A 448 0.96 34.21 -6.21
CA ASP A 448 1.57 35.54 -6.20
C ASP A 448 2.78 35.52 -5.25
N VAL A 449 3.98 35.38 -5.79
CA VAL A 449 5.19 35.22 -5.00
C VAL A 449 5.65 36.54 -4.35
N ILE A 450 5.19 37.68 -4.87
CA ILE A 450 5.69 39.04 -4.49
C ILE A 450 4.70 39.77 -3.56
N GLY A 451 3.43 39.31 -3.52
CA GLY A 451 2.38 39.95 -2.71
C GLY A 451 1.92 41.30 -3.28
N ASN A 452 1.98 41.45 -4.60
CA ASN A 452 1.52 42.68 -5.28
C ASN A 452 0.12 42.57 -5.87
N GLY A 453 -0.59 41.48 -5.62
CA GLY A 453 -1.93 41.20 -6.13
C GLY A 453 -1.98 40.71 -7.58
N ASN A 454 -0.83 40.54 -8.25
CA ASN A 454 -0.73 40.03 -9.62
C ASN A 454 -0.54 38.52 -9.64
N TYR A 455 -1.63 37.78 -9.54
CA TYR A 455 -1.59 36.32 -9.55
C TYR A 455 -1.23 35.75 -10.93
N THR A 456 -0.34 34.79 -10.96
CA THR A 456 -0.14 33.88 -12.10
C THR A 456 -1.09 32.71 -11.92
N GLN A 457 -1.93 32.44 -12.93
CA GLN A 457 -2.90 31.37 -12.89
C GLN A 457 -2.36 30.15 -13.64
N SER A 458 -1.98 29.11 -12.89
CA SER A 458 -1.42 27.87 -13.44
C SER A 458 -2.48 26.81 -13.76
N GLN A 459 -3.64 26.88 -13.10
CA GLN A 459 -4.78 25.99 -13.33
C GLN A 459 -6.10 26.75 -13.26
N ASP A 460 -7.01 26.45 -14.15
CA ASP A 460 -8.42 26.87 -14.12
C ASP A 460 -9.17 26.09 -15.18
N SER A 461 -9.55 24.88 -14.82
CA SER A 461 -10.15 23.97 -15.79
C SER A 461 -11.19 23.08 -15.11
N ARG A 462 -12.31 22.89 -15.80
CA ARG A 462 -13.38 22.02 -15.39
C ARG A 462 -13.84 21.18 -16.55
N GLY A 463 -14.02 19.86 -16.33
CA GLY A 463 -14.44 19.00 -17.44
C GLY A 463 -14.62 17.56 -17.06
N ARG A 464 -14.65 16.73 -18.10
CA ARG A 464 -14.72 15.27 -18.01
C ARG A 464 -13.78 14.63 -19.02
N ALA A 465 -13.27 13.45 -18.67
CA ALA A 465 -12.39 12.66 -19.54
C ALA A 465 -12.71 11.17 -19.34
N GLY A 466 -12.90 10.46 -20.45
CA GLY A 466 -13.15 9.02 -20.43
C GLY A 466 -11.85 8.21 -20.53
N LEU A 467 -11.80 7.08 -19.83
CA LEU A 467 -10.76 6.07 -19.97
C LEU A 467 -11.39 4.70 -20.19
N VAL A 468 -11.05 4.06 -21.31
CA VAL A 468 -11.50 2.71 -21.67
C VAL A 468 -10.33 1.75 -21.54
N GLN A 469 -10.53 0.66 -20.81
CA GLN A 469 -9.54 -0.40 -20.67
C GLN A 469 -10.19 -1.75 -20.95
N GLY A 470 -9.46 -2.64 -21.60
CA GLY A 470 -9.88 -4.01 -21.84
C GLY A 470 -8.71 -4.96 -21.73
N PHE A 471 -8.96 -6.18 -21.25
CA PHE A 471 -7.92 -7.19 -21.14
C PHE A 471 -8.43 -8.60 -21.42
N VAL A 472 -7.50 -9.45 -21.86
CA VAL A 472 -7.68 -10.88 -21.96
C VAL A 472 -6.43 -11.56 -21.43
N ASN A 473 -6.61 -12.49 -20.48
CA ASN A 473 -5.57 -13.33 -19.90
C ASN A 473 -5.87 -14.79 -20.23
N TRP A 474 -4.86 -15.54 -20.59
CA TRP A 474 -4.91 -16.97 -20.74
C TRP A 474 -3.80 -17.62 -19.90
N LYS A 475 -4.18 -18.48 -18.96
CA LYS A 475 -3.29 -19.35 -18.19
C LYS A 475 -3.33 -20.75 -18.76
N TYR A 476 -2.18 -21.29 -19.04
CA TYR A 476 -2.00 -22.63 -19.58
C TYR A 476 -0.97 -23.43 -18.75
N ARG A 477 -1.45 -24.42 -18.02
CA ARG A 477 -0.63 -25.38 -17.30
C ARG A 477 -0.32 -26.54 -18.25
N LEU A 478 0.80 -26.47 -18.98
CA LEU A 478 1.18 -27.49 -19.94
C LEU A 478 1.44 -28.84 -19.24
N TYR A 479 2.13 -28.77 -18.09
CA TYR A 479 2.38 -29.89 -17.20
C TYR A 479 2.23 -29.38 -15.76
N GLN A 480 2.38 -30.28 -14.76
CA GLN A 480 2.42 -29.87 -13.35
C GLN A 480 3.57 -28.89 -13.03
N ASP A 481 4.65 -28.97 -13.81
CA ASP A 481 5.88 -28.23 -13.63
C ASP A 481 6.03 -27.03 -14.56
N LEU A 482 5.14 -26.81 -15.55
CA LEU A 482 5.30 -25.71 -16.51
C LEU A 482 3.96 -24.98 -16.74
N THR A 483 3.94 -23.71 -16.36
CA THR A 483 2.79 -22.82 -16.51
C THR A 483 3.16 -21.62 -17.39
N PHE A 484 2.30 -21.30 -18.33
CA PHE A 484 2.33 -20.07 -19.12
C PHE A 484 1.14 -19.19 -18.75
N VAL A 485 1.39 -17.89 -18.64
CA VAL A 485 0.34 -16.85 -18.55
C VAL A 485 0.62 -15.84 -19.64
N SER A 486 -0.30 -15.68 -20.56
CA SER A 486 -0.18 -14.72 -21.65
C SER A 486 -1.45 -13.90 -21.80
N GLY A 487 -1.34 -12.69 -22.32
CA GLY A 487 -2.49 -11.87 -22.60
C GLY A 487 -2.15 -10.50 -23.12
N ILE A 488 -3.19 -9.73 -23.30
CA ILE A 488 -3.12 -8.38 -23.85
C ILE A 488 -3.98 -7.46 -22.99
N HIS A 489 -3.44 -6.29 -22.66
CA HIS A 489 -4.19 -5.17 -22.13
C HIS A 489 -4.32 -4.08 -23.19
N TYR A 490 -5.47 -3.44 -23.28
CA TYR A 490 -5.73 -2.28 -24.11
C TYR A 490 -6.16 -1.11 -23.25
N LEU A 491 -5.62 0.08 -23.53
CA LEU A 491 -5.96 1.32 -22.85
C LEU A 491 -6.18 2.42 -23.89
N ASN A 492 -7.27 3.18 -23.76
CA ASN A 492 -7.59 4.34 -24.58
C ASN A 492 -8.08 5.50 -23.72
N PHE A 493 -7.34 6.61 -23.76
CA PHE A 493 -7.71 7.85 -23.10
C PHE A 493 -8.47 8.75 -24.07
N LEU A 494 -9.78 8.92 -23.83
CA LEU A 494 -10.70 9.54 -24.80
C LEU A 494 -10.52 11.05 -24.92
N LYS A 495 -9.87 11.72 -23.97
CA LYS A 495 -9.65 13.18 -24.01
C LYS A 495 -8.82 13.60 -25.22
N ASN A 496 -7.79 12.81 -25.57
CA ASN A 496 -6.91 13.08 -26.70
C ASN A 496 -6.66 11.86 -27.60
N GLN A 497 -7.46 10.80 -27.46
CA GLN A 497 -7.40 9.56 -28.23
C GLN A 497 -6.05 8.82 -28.12
N SER A 498 -5.28 9.08 -27.05
CA SER A 498 -4.04 8.34 -26.79
C SER A 498 -4.36 6.90 -26.41
N GLN A 499 -3.66 5.94 -27.04
CA GLN A 499 -3.95 4.53 -26.86
C GLN A 499 -2.68 3.68 -26.70
N SER A 500 -2.85 2.50 -26.07
CA SER A 500 -1.79 1.52 -25.89
C SER A 500 -2.33 0.11 -26.04
N VAL A 501 -1.56 -0.73 -26.74
CA VAL A 501 -1.74 -2.19 -26.78
C VAL A 501 -0.56 -2.80 -26.04
N GLU A 502 -0.83 -3.63 -25.03
CA GLU A 502 0.15 -4.05 -24.04
C GLU A 502 0.20 -5.58 -23.94
N PRO A 503 0.99 -6.25 -24.82
CA PRO A 503 1.21 -7.70 -24.69
C PRO A 503 2.02 -8.02 -23.43
N ARG A 504 1.66 -9.10 -22.77
CA ARG A 504 2.32 -9.59 -21.55
C ARG A 504 2.43 -11.10 -21.57
N LEU A 505 3.56 -11.63 -21.08
CA LEU A 505 3.86 -13.05 -21.00
C LEU A 505 4.58 -13.35 -19.69
N GLY A 506 4.14 -14.38 -19.00
CA GLY A 506 4.77 -14.97 -17.82
C GLY A 506 4.97 -16.47 -18.00
N ILE A 507 6.05 -17.00 -17.44
CA ILE A 507 6.39 -18.42 -17.47
C ILE A 507 6.86 -18.80 -16.07
N ASP A 508 6.32 -19.90 -15.52
CA ASP A 508 6.81 -20.54 -14.31
C ASP A 508 7.23 -21.99 -14.63
N TYR A 509 8.45 -22.34 -14.27
CA TYR A 509 9.00 -23.67 -14.46
C TYR A 509 9.53 -24.23 -13.13
N GLN A 510 8.93 -25.34 -12.68
CA GLN A 510 9.36 -26.09 -11.50
C GLN A 510 10.58 -26.95 -11.85
N LEU A 511 11.78 -26.54 -11.40
CA LEU A 511 13.05 -27.26 -11.64
C LEU A 511 13.20 -28.52 -10.78
N GLY A 512 12.29 -28.76 -9.84
CA GLY A 512 12.29 -29.84 -8.88
C GLY A 512 11.65 -29.42 -7.56
N ALA A 513 11.70 -30.27 -6.55
CA ALA A 513 11.04 -29.99 -5.27
C ALA A 513 11.48 -28.64 -4.68
N GLY A 514 10.56 -27.69 -4.60
CA GLY A 514 10.75 -26.38 -4.01
C GLY A 514 11.65 -25.42 -4.80
N LYS A 515 11.95 -25.68 -6.07
CA LYS A 515 12.75 -24.78 -6.93
C LYS A 515 11.93 -24.34 -8.14
N VAL A 516 11.75 -23.05 -8.30
CA VAL A 516 10.98 -22.44 -9.40
C VAL A 516 11.85 -21.43 -10.12
N LEU A 517 11.86 -21.50 -11.44
CA LEU A 517 12.39 -20.47 -12.33
C LEU A 517 11.21 -19.76 -12.97
N SER A 518 11.17 -18.44 -12.84
CA SER A 518 10.09 -17.61 -13.37
C SER A 518 10.63 -16.57 -14.34
N MET A 519 9.84 -16.23 -15.36
CA MET A 519 10.14 -15.16 -16.31
C MET A 519 8.90 -14.35 -16.58
N GLY A 520 9.05 -13.02 -16.67
CA GLY A 520 7.96 -12.08 -17.01
C GLY A 520 8.42 -11.03 -17.99
N ILE A 521 7.59 -10.80 -19.01
CA ILE A 521 7.79 -9.75 -20.00
C ILE A 521 6.46 -9.01 -20.19
N GLY A 522 6.49 -7.67 -20.27
CA GLY A 522 5.26 -6.93 -20.51
C GLY A 522 5.47 -5.49 -20.92
N VAL A 523 4.53 -4.98 -21.69
CA VAL A 523 4.38 -3.56 -21.98
C VAL A 523 3.32 -2.98 -21.05
N HIS A 524 3.58 -1.80 -20.52
CA HIS A 524 2.73 -1.10 -19.57
C HIS A 524 2.61 0.36 -19.96
N SER A 525 1.48 0.99 -19.68
CA SER A 525 1.31 2.43 -19.88
C SER A 525 0.49 3.08 -18.77
N LYS A 526 0.61 4.41 -18.69
CA LYS A 526 -0.14 5.22 -17.72
C LYS A 526 -0.54 6.55 -18.32
N VAL A 527 -1.76 6.99 -17.97
CA VAL A 527 -2.27 8.35 -18.21
C VAL A 527 -1.66 9.26 -17.14
N GLU A 528 -1.19 10.43 -17.51
CA GLU A 528 -0.76 11.47 -16.57
C GLU A 528 -1.97 12.05 -15.80
N GLY A 529 -1.71 12.80 -14.73
CA GLY A 529 -2.76 13.52 -14.02
C GLY A 529 -3.47 14.55 -14.93
N ILE A 530 -4.78 14.72 -14.77
CA ILE A 530 -5.58 15.67 -15.56
C ILE A 530 -5.03 17.08 -15.44
N SER A 531 -4.56 17.47 -14.28
CA SER A 531 -3.87 18.74 -14.03
C SER A 531 -2.66 18.99 -14.94
N THR A 532 -1.97 17.93 -15.39
CA THR A 532 -0.87 18.04 -16.36
C THR A 532 -1.38 18.36 -17.78
N TYR A 533 -2.48 17.74 -18.23
CA TYR A 533 -3.04 17.99 -19.57
C TYR A 533 -3.63 19.39 -19.71
N ASP A 534 -4.26 19.89 -18.66
CA ASP A 534 -4.97 21.17 -18.67
C ASP A 534 -4.14 22.33 -18.09
N ALA A 535 -2.85 22.08 -17.75
CA ALA A 535 -1.95 23.11 -17.25
C ALA A 535 -1.91 24.35 -18.15
N LYS A 536 -1.96 25.52 -17.53
CA LYS A 536 -1.80 26.81 -18.19
C LYS A 536 -0.34 27.24 -18.12
N VAL A 537 0.29 27.40 -19.24
CA VAL A 537 1.66 27.92 -19.36
C VAL A 537 1.59 29.41 -19.68
N LYS A 538 2.22 30.23 -18.85
CA LYS A 538 2.34 31.67 -19.05
C LYS A 538 3.53 31.96 -19.98
N HIS A 539 3.31 32.77 -21.01
CA HIS A 539 4.34 33.23 -21.93
C HIS A 539 4.90 34.59 -21.51
N ASP A 540 6.07 34.96 -22.08
CA ASP A 540 6.75 36.23 -21.79
C ASP A 540 5.91 37.46 -22.15
N ASP A 541 5.01 37.34 -23.12
CA ASP A 541 4.06 38.41 -23.51
C ASP A 541 2.84 38.53 -22.56
N GLY A 542 2.80 37.73 -21.51
CA GLY A 542 1.70 37.68 -20.51
C GLY A 542 0.48 36.87 -20.94
N THR A 543 0.49 36.26 -22.12
CA THR A 543 -0.58 35.37 -22.60
C THR A 543 -0.48 33.98 -21.96
N TYR A 544 -1.55 33.21 -22.02
CA TYR A 544 -1.60 31.83 -21.51
C TYR A 544 -1.98 30.87 -22.64
N SER A 545 -1.33 29.71 -22.66
CA SER A 545 -1.72 28.58 -23.48
C SER A 545 -1.89 27.31 -22.68
N SER A 546 -2.49 26.27 -23.26
CA SER A 546 -2.57 24.92 -22.65
C SER A 546 -1.97 23.92 -23.65
N PRO A 547 -0.63 23.85 -23.74
CA PRO A 547 0.07 23.07 -24.76
C PRO A 547 0.02 21.56 -24.53
N ASN A 548 -0.26 21.10 -23.29
CA ASN A 548 -0.11 19.71 -22.86
C ASN A 548 -1.30 18.81 -23.21
N LYS A 549 -2.35 19.34 -23.88
CA LYS A 549 -3.60 18.62 -24.18
C LYS A 549 -3.38 17.32 -24.97
N ASP A 550 -2.38 17.29 -25.83
CA ASP A 550 -2.08 16.19 -26.72
C ASP A 550 -0.96 15.26 -26.21
N LEU A 551 -0.56 15.39 -24.95
CA LEU A 551 0.42 14.48 -24.36
C LEU A 551 -0.06 13.03 -24.45
N GLY A 552 0.81 12.17 -24.99
CA GLY A 552 0.57 10.74 -25.06
C GLY A 552 0.79 10.03 -23.74
N LEU A 553 0.55 8.72 -23.73
CA LEU A 553 0.75 7.87 -22.57
C LEU A 553 2.25 7.66 -22.30
N ALA A 554 2.68 7.79 -21.04
CA ALA A 554 3.97 7.28 -20.61
C ALA A 554 3.96 5.75 -20.67
N LYS A 555 5.03 5.12 -21.19
CA LYS A 555 5.10 3.68 -21.43
C LYS A 555 6.35 3.06 -20.81
N ALA A 556 6.25 1.78 -20.41
CA ALA A 556 7.38 0.99 -19.93
C ALA A 556 7.34 -0.43 -20.49
N SER A 557 8.51 -0.95 -20.87
CA SER A 557 8.71 -2.37 -21.17
C SER A 557 9.46 -3.02 -20.02
N HIS A 558 8.92 -4.08 -19.44
CA HIS A 558 9.50 -4.82 -18.31
C HIS A 558 10.01 -6.18 -18.75
N PHE A 559 11.19 -6.55 -18.25
CA PHE A 559 11.79 -7.87 -18.34
C PHE A 559 12.23 -8.30 -16.94
N VAL A 560 11.74 -9.44 -16.48
CA VAL A 560 12.08 -9.97 -15.16
C VAL A 560 12.39 -11.45 -15.28
N ILE A 561 13.45 -11.89 -14.62
CA ILE A 561 13.75 -13.30 -14.38
C ILE A 561 13.90 -13.53 -12.88
N GLY A 562 13.24 -14.55 -12.36
CA GLY A 562 13.20 -14.87 -10.95
C GLY A 562 13.59 -16.33 -10.70
N TYR A 563 14.32 -16.57 -9.61
CA TYR A 563 14.60 -17.90 -9.09
C TYR A 563 14.16 -17.96 -7.63
N LYS A 564 13.34 -18.96 -7.31
CA LYS A 564 12.89 -19.26 -5.96
C LYS A 564 13.36 -20.64 -5.54
N HIS A 565 13.86 -20.75 -4.29
CA HIS A 565 14.27 -22.01 -3.70
C HIS A 565 13.70 -22.14 -2.27
N GLN A 566 12.82 -23.09 -2.07
CA GLN A 566 12.34 -23.48 -0.76
C GLN A 566 13.45 -24.30 -0.06
N ILE A 567 14.20 -23.64 0.84
CA ILE A 567 15.35 -24.27 1.52
C ILE A 567 14.86 -25.26 2.58
N THR A 568 13.83 -24.89 3.33
CA THR A 568 13.11 -25.74 4.27
C THR A 568 11.62 -25.48 4.15
N GLU A 569 10.76 -26.27 4.79
CA GLU A 569 9.32 -26.01 4.82
C GLU A 569 8.95 -24.62 5.37
N GLN A 570 9.86 -23.97 6.11
CA GLN A 570 9.65 -22.70 6.76
C GLN A 570 10.49 -21.56 6.21
N MET A 571 11.42 -21.85 5.29
CA MET A 571 12.39 -20.85 4.81
C MET A 571 12.59 -20.94 3.31
N TYR A 572 12.55 -19.82 2.63
CA TYR A 572 12.86 -19.71 1.20
C TYR A 572 13.87 -18.61 0.91
N LEU A 573 14.47 -18.73 -0.25
CA LEU A 573 15.27 -17.73 -0.92
C LEU A 573 14.59 -17.40 -2.26
N LYS A 574 14.47 -16.10 -2.58
CA LYS A 574 14.03 -15.60 -3.88
C LYS A 574 15.04 -14.60 -4.39
N ALA A 575 15.48 -14.76 -5.62
CA ALA A 575 16.35 -13.81 -6.33
C ALA A 575 15.64 -13.38 -7.62
N GLU A 576 15.67 -12.09 -7.93
CA GLU A 576 15.15 -11.55 -9.18
C GLU A 576 16.17 -10.62 -9.83
N ALA A 577 16.28 -10.68 -11.15
CA ALA A 577 16.98 -9.72 -11.98
C ALA A 577 15.96 -9.06 -12.91
N TYR A 578 16.04 -7.76 -13.08
CA TYR A 578 15.09 -7.03 -13.90
C TYR A 578 15.76 -5.96 -14.76
N TYR A 579 15.09 -5.63 -15.87
CA TYR A 579 15.35 -4.49 -16.73
C TYR A 579 14.02 -3.84 -17.13
N GLN A 580 13.90 -2.53 -16.96
CA GLN A 580 12.74 -1.74 -17.34
C GLN A 580 13.19 -0.59 -18.24
N TYR A 581 12.55 -0.44 -19.39
CA TYR A 581 12.79 0.63 -20.34
C TYR A 581 11.54 1.51 -20.45
N LEU A 582 11.66 2.76 -20.01
CA LEU A 582 10.61 3.76 -20.08
C LEU A 582 10.78 4.60 -21.36
N TYR A 583 9.68 4.91 -22.00
CA TYR A 583 9.65 5.73 -23.22
C TYR A 583 8.34 6.53 -23.31
N ASN A 584 8.29 7.51 -24.17
CA ASN A 584 7.20 8.50 -24.22
C ASN A 584 7.00 9.23 -22.88
N VAL A 585 8.04 9.39 -22.09
CA VAL A 585 7.98 10.12 -20.83
C VAL A 585 7.86 11.61 -21.12
N ALA A 586 7.01 12.30 -20.36
CA ALA A 586 6.83 13.74 -20.50
C ALA A 586 8.06 14.49 -19.98
N VAL A 587 8.62 15.37 -20.82
CA VAL A 587 9.77 16.23 -20.58
C VAL A 587 9.45 17.65 -21.02
N GLU A 588 10.12 18.65 -20.45
CA GLU A 588 9.94 20.03 -20.88
C GLU A 588 10.31 20.24 -22.36
N ASN A 589 9.49 20.98 -23.11
CA ASN A 589 9.70 21.28 -24.53
C ASN A 589 10.80 22.34 -24.75
N SER A 590 11.96 22.09 -24.13
CA SER A 590 13.15 22.95 -24.29
C SER A 590 14.38 22.06 -24.49
N PRO A 591 15.11 22.22 -25.63
CA PRO A 591 16.30 21.40 -25.91
C PRO A 591 17.44 21.53 -24.88
N ALA A 592 17.40 22.53 -24.00
CA ALA A 592 18.40 22.74 -22.97
C ALA A 592 17.93 22.27 -21.60
N SER A 593 16.65 21.86 -21.48
CA SER A 593 16.08 21.51 -20.17
C SER A 593 16.37 20.07 -19.76
N PRO A 594 16.86 19.84 -18.53
CA PRO A 594 16.99 18.51 -17.95
C PRO A 594 15.69 17.98 -17.31
N TYR A 595 14.61 18.73 -17.36
CA TYR A 595 13.37 18.44 -16.65
C TYR A 595 12.63 17.21 -17.20
N VAL A 596 12.21 16.34 -16.28
CA VAL A 596 11.37 15.17 -16.54
C VAL A 596 10.24 15.10 -15.51
N LEU A 597 9.00 15.02 -15.96
CA LEU A 597 7.82 15.00 -15.10
C LEU A 597 7.85 13.85 -14.06
N ASN A 598 8.44 12.71 -14.40
CA ASN A 598 8.56 11.56 -13.50
C ASN A 598 9.45 11.80 -12.27
N ASN A 599 10.29 12.84 -12.29
CA ASN A 599 11.13 13.22 -11.15
C ASN A 599 10.44 14.18 -10.17
N GLU A 600 9.28 14.74 -10.56
CA GLU A 600 8.50 15.60 -9.68
C GLU A 600 7.84 14.78 -8.57
N GLN A 601 7.94 15.27 -7.34
CA GLN A 601 7.25 14.69 -6.18
C GLN A 601 5.76 15.07 -6.19
N GLN A 602 5.44 16.31 -6.60
CA GLN A 602 4.07 16.74 -6.84
C GLN A 602 3.59 16.22 -8.19
N GLY A 603 2.31 15.92 -8.29
CA GLY A 603 1.80 15.13 -9.40
C GLY A 603 1.65 15.84 -10.73
N TRP A 604 1.87 17.15 -10.86
CA TRP A 604 1.61 17.94 -12.05
C TRP A 604 2.68 19.02 -12.28
N SER A 605 2.65 19.65 -13.46
CA SER A 605 3.57 20.70 -13.85
C SER A 605 2.87 21.74 -14.69
N ASP A 606 3.22 23.01 -14.53
CA ASP A 606 2.78 24.14 -15.36
C ASP A 606 3.72 24.45 -16.54
N ARG A 607 4.65 23.52 -16.83
CA ARG A 607 5.58 23.63 -17.97
C ARG A 607 4.95 23.13 -19.24
N GLU A 608 5.44 23.63 -20.39
CA GLU A 608 5.15 23.04 -21.70
C GLU A 608 5.88 21.71 -21.83
N LEU A 609 5.14 20.60 -22.04
CA LEU A 609 5.68 19.26 -22.06
C LEU A 609 5.51 18.55 -23.40
N ILE A 610 6.45 17.63 -23.71
CA ILE A 610 6.40 16.73 -24.87
C ILE A 610 6.84 15.32 -24.49
N ASN A 611 6.37 14.29 -25.22
CA ASN A 611 6.68 12.88 -24.97
C ASN A 611 8.00 12.41 -25.63
N LYS A 612 9.12 13.02 -25.30
CA LYS A 612 10.45 12.66 -25.83
C LYS A 612 11.38 12.01 -24.82
N GLY A 613 11.02 12.02 -23.54
CA GLY A 613 11.81 11.45 -22.47
C GLY A 613 11.91 9.94 -22.53
N LYS A 614 13.01 9.41 -22.02
CA LYS A 614 13.31 7.98 -21.87
C LYS A 614 13.87 7.72 -20.49
N GLY A 615 13.72 6.46 -20.02
CA GLY A 615 14.33 6.01 -18.77
C GLY A 615 14.75 4.55 -18.85
N ARG A 616 15.66 4.15 -17.97
CA ARG A 616 16.05 2.75 -17.78
C ARG A 616 16.29 2.46 -16.32
N ASN A 617 15.70 1.38 -15.84
CA ASN A 617 15.91 0.88 -14.50
C ASN A 617 16.31 -0.59 -14.57
N TYR A 618 17.35 -0.97 -13.87
CA TYR A 618 17.77 -2.36 -13.80
C TYR A 618 18.36 -2.67 -12.45
N GLY A 619 18.28 -3.92 -12.03
CA GLY A 619 18.78 -4.29 -10.72
C GLY A 619 18.66 -5.77 -10.41
N LEU A 620 19.19 -6.10 -9.24
CA LEU A 620 19.16 -7.41 -8.62
C LEU A 620 18.49 -7.32 -7.27
N GLU A 621 17.59 -8.23 -6.98
CA GLU A 621 16.83 -8.33 -5.74
C GLU A 621 17.06 -9.67 -5.08
N LEU A 622 17.21 -9.69 -3.77
CA LEU A 622 17.34 -10.90 -2.96
C LEU A 622 16.40 -10.82 -1.77
N THR A 623 15.66 -11.89 -1.55
CA THR A 623 14.82 -12.10 -0.37
C THR A 623 15.16 -13.44 0.27
N VAL A 624 15.43 -13.42 1.57
CA VAL A 624 15.52 -14.62 2.41
C VAL A 624 14.48 -14.46 3.52
N GLU A 625 13.50 -15.32 3.54
CA GLU A 625 12.45 -15.26 4.55
C GLU A 625 12.30 -16.61 5.25
N ARG A 626 12.27 -16.53 6.58
CA ARG A 626 11.79 -17.60 7.43
C ARG A 626 10.42 -17.19 7.97
N PHE A 627 9.41 -17.94 7.60
CA PHE A 627 8.07 -17.76 8.13
C PHE A 627 8.03 -17.98 9.63
N TYR A 628 7.03 -17.42 10.27
CA TYR A 628 6.81 -17.64 11.69
C TYR A 628 6.65 -19.15 11.98
N TYR A 629 7.61 -19.73 12.69
CA TYR A 629 7.61 -21.12 13.13
C TYR A 629 8.38 -21.24 14.46
N ASN A 630 7.86 -21.99 15.39
CA ASN A 630 8.41 -22.10 16.75
C ASN A 630 8.62 -20.73 17.42
N ASN A 631 7.60 -19.87 17.29
CA ASN A 631 7.58 -18.52 17.86
C ASN A 631 8.68 -17.56 17.32
N PHE A 632 9.28 -17.85 16.19
CA PHE A 632 10.38 -17.05 15.63
C PHE A 632 10.24 -16.89 14.11
N TYR A 633 10.56 -15.71 13.60
CA TYR A 633 10.61 -15.40 12.17
C TYR A 633 11.70 -14.38 11.86
N PHE A 634 12.14 -14.33 10.61
CA PHE A 634 12.93 -13.23 10.07
C PHE A 634 12.66 -13.02 8.59
N LEU A 635 12.91 -11.79 8.12
CA LEU A 635 12.92 -11.40 6.72
C LEU A 635 14.18 -10.57 6.47
N VAL A 636 14.96 -10.97 5.47
CA VAL A 636 16.12 -10.22 4.97
C VAL A 636 15.87 -9.90 3.52
N THR A 637 15.89 -8.63 3.16
CA THR A 637 15.80 -8.19 1.76
C THR A 637 16.98 -7.32 1.40
N GLY A 638 17.42 -7.42 0.16
CA GLY A 638 18.47 -6.59 -0.41
C GLY A 638 18.22 -6.33 -1.88
N SER A 639 18.53 -5.14 -2.34
CA SER A 639 18.40 -4.71 -3.74
C SER A 639 19.57 -3.84 -4.13
N LEU A 640 20.10 -4.09 -5.32
CA LEU A 640 21.07 -3.22 -5.99
C LEU A 640 20.44 -2.78 -7.30
N PHE A 641 20.38 -1.49 -7.55
CA PHE A 641 19.71 -0.98 -8.73
C PHE A 641 20.32 0.33 -9.25
N ASP A 642 20.09 0.61 -10.53
CA ASP A 642 20.39 1.88 -11.15
C ASP A 642 19.17 2.36 -11.95
N SER A 643 18.76 3.61 -11.71
CA SER A 643 17.62 4.26 -12.33
C SER A 643 18.08 5.55 -12.99
N ARG A 644 17.95 5.61 -14.33
CA ARG A 644 18.42 6.72 -15.15
C ARG A 644 17.31 7.22 -16.05
N PHE A 645 17.39 8.50 -16.43
CA PHE A 645 16.53 9.08 -17.43
C PHE A 645 17.31 9.95 -18.41
N THR A 646 16.70 10.20 -19.56
CA THR A 646 17.18 11.14 -20.58
C THR A 646 16.06 12.12 -20.89
N ALA A 647 16.31 13.41 -20.66
CA ALA A 647 15.38 14.50 -20.98
C ALA A 647 15.46 14.91 -22.47
N PHE A 648 14.90 16.06 -22.83
CA PHE A 648 14.93 16.52 -24.24
C PHE A 648 16.34 16.97 -24.68
N ASP A 649 17.19 17.35 -23.76
CA ASP A 649 18.60 17.69 -24.03
C ASP A 649 19.47 16.49 -24.48
N GLY A 650 18.93 15.27 -24.38
CA GLY A 650 19.62 14.03 -24.76
C GLY A 650 20.67 13.55 -23.73
N VAL A 651 20.84 14.23 -22.60
CA VAL A 651 21.79 13.86 -21.56
C VAL A 651 21.18 12.87 -20.57
N GLU A 652 21.88 11.77 -20.32
CA GLU A 652 21.45 10.77 -19.34
C GLU A 652 21.88 11.17 -17.94
N ARG A 653 20.91 11.20 -16.98
CA ARG A 653 21.10 11.59 -15.58
C ARG A 653 20.49 10.58 -14.62
N ASN A 654 20.76 10.70 -13.33
CA ASN A 654 20.06 9.97 -12.31
C ASN A 654 18.56 10.32 -12.28
N SER A 655 17.67 9.35 -12.01
CA SER A 655 16.33 9.69 -11.59
C SER A 655 16.36 10.22 -10.15
N ALA A 656 15.38 11.02 -9.78
CA ALA A 656 15.22 11.52 -8.40
C ALA A 656 15.09 10.39 -7.35
N PHE A 657 14.86 9.16 -7.78
CA PHE A 657 14.65 7.98 -6.92
C PHE A 657 15.80 6.96 -7.01
N ASN A 658 16.94 7.35 -7.56
CA ASN A 658 18.08 6.45 -7.78
C ASN A 658 18.96 6.31 -6.52
N GLY A 659 18.42 5.72 -5.45
CA GLY A 659 19.17 5.44 -4.21
C GLY A 659 20.22 4.35 -4.35
N LYS A 660 20.37 3.67 -5.49
CA LYS A 660 21.39 2.65 -5.81
C LYS A 660 21.22 1.31 -5.07
N PHE A 661 20.85 1.32 -3.81
CA PHE A 661 20.67 0.12 -3.01
C PHE A 661 19.60 0.31 -1.94
N ALA A 662 19.00 -0.82 -1.52
CA ALA A 662 18.12 -0.88 -0.36
C ALA A 662 18.27 -2.23 0.35
N SER A 663 18.23 -2.24 1.67
CA SER A 663 18.24 -3.45 2.47
C SER A 663 17.35 -3.31 3.71
N ASN A 664 16.68 -4.43 4.06
CA ASN A 664 15.93 -4.53 5.30
C ASN A 664 16.28 -5.85 6.01
N PHE A 665 16.37 -5.78 7.31
CA PHE A 665 16.47 -6.93 8.19
C PHE A 665 15.40 -6.85 9.26
N LEU A 666 14.47 -7.78 9.24
CA LEU A 666 13.42 -7.91 10.23
C LEU A 666 13.60 -9.20 11.01
N ILE A 667 13.36 -9.15 12.31
CA ILE A 667 13.40 -10.31 13.18
C ILE A 667 12.35 -10.17 14.27
N GLY A 668 11.71 -11.27 14.65
CA GLY A 668 10.77 -11.25 15.76
C GLY A 668 10.61 -12.59 16.44
N LYS A 669 10.27 -12.52 17.73
CA LYS A 669 10.05 -13.67 18.56
C LYS A 669 8.91 -13.43 19.55
N GLU A 670 8.07 -14.45 19.75
CA GLU A 670 7.03 -14.47 20.77
C GLU A 670 7.41 -15.41 21.92
N PHE A 671 7.12 -14.98 23.13
CA PHE A 671 7.36 -15.71 24.37
C PHE A 671 6.04 -15.92 25.10
N ARG A 672 5.73 -17.14 25.47
CA ARG A 672 4.64 -17.40 26.41
C ARG A 672 5.09 -17.05 27.82
N ILE A 673 4.28 -16.26 28.53
CA ILE A 673 4.58 -15.86 29.90
C ILE A 673 3.77 -16.69 30.87
N GLY A 674 4.47 -17.49 31.71
CA GLY A 674 3.88 -18.37 32.69
C GLY A 674 3.36 -19.68 32.13
N ASP A 675 2.52 -20.39 32.89
CA ASP A 675 1.95 -21.69 32.47
C ASP A 675 1.04 -21.54 31.24
N LYS A 676 0.84 -22.62 30.49
CA LYS A 676 -0.06 -22.66 29.31
C LYS A 676 -1.48 -22.14 29.63
N SER A 677 -1.94 -22.27 30.82
CA SER A 677 -3.25 -21.79 31.33
C SER A 677 -3.33 -20.27 31.49
N LYS A 678 -2.21 -19.53 31.49
CA LYS A 678 -2.20 -18.05 31.68
C LYS A 678 -2.54 -17.25 30.47
N ASN A 679 -2.53 -17.84 29.27
CA ASN A 679 -2.90 -17.22 27.99
C ASN A 679 -2.28 -15.80 27.79
N ARG A 680 -0.96 -15.71 28.01
CA ARG A 680 -0.19 -14.46 27.92
C ARG A 680 0.98 -14.63 26.97
N THR A 681 1.13 -13.68 26.08
CA THR A 681 2.21 -13.68 25.07
C THR A 681 2.93 -12.34 25.08
N LEU A 682 4.26 -12.37 25.09
CA LEU A 682 5.13 -11.22 24.88
C LEU A 682 5.75 -11.35 23.50
N GLY A 683 5.50 -10.40 22.62
CA GLY A 683 6.14 -10.28 21.30
C GLY A 683 7.25 -9.25 21.36
N VAL A 684 8.38 -9.56 20.74
CA VAL A 684 9.51 -8.64 20.55
C VAL A 684 9.91 -8.66 19.11
N ASN A 685 9.97 -7.51 18.46
CA ASN A 685 10.31 -7.38 17.05
C ASN A 685 11.28 -6.23 16.84
N ALA A 686 12.19 -6.38 15.88
CA ALA A 686 13.13 -5.36 15.45
C ALA A 686 13.21 -5.32 13.93
N LYS A 687 13.42 -4.13 13.39
CA LYS A 687 13.66 -3.89 11.97
C LYS A 687 14.84 -2.94 11.82
N ILE A 688 15.77 -3.28 10.94
CA ILE A 688 16.85 -2.38 10.49
C ILE A 688 16.59 -2.13 9.01
N THR A 689 16.59 -0.87 8.63
CA THR A 689 16.49 -0.41 7.24
C THR A 689 17.74 0.39 6.90
N TYR A 690 18.39 0.08 5.78
CA TYR A 690 19.53 0.81 5.27
C TYR A 690 19.45 0.91 3.75
N PHE A 691 19.38 2.14 3.23
CA PHE A 691 19.29 2.40 1.80
C PHE A 691 20.07 3.66 1.41
N GLY A 692 20.45 3.74 0.14
CA GLY A 692 21.18 4.88 -0.39
C GLY A 692 20.30 6.13 -0.48
N GLY A 693 20.87 7.29 -0.19
CA GLY A 693 20.18 8.56 -0.32
C GLY A 693 19.78 8.84 -1.77
N ASN A 694 18.72 9.60 -1.96
CA ASN A 694 18.25 9.98 -3.29
C ASN A 694 19.14 11.07 -3.92
N PRO A 695 19.28 11.08 -5.25
CA PRO A 695 19.92 12.20 -5.94
C PRO A 695 19.17 13.51 -5.73
N TYR A 696 19.91 14.60 -5.61
CA TYR A 696 19.37 15.95 -5.52
C TYR A 696 20.16 16.96 -6.33
N THR A 697 19.52 18.09 -6.62
CA THR A 697 20.15 19.26 -7.26
C THR A 697 20.56 20.22 -6.16
N PRO A 698 21.83 20.65 -6.07
CA PRO A 698 22.23 21.60 -5.06
C PRO A 698 21.65 23.00 -5.30
N LEU A 699 21.51 23.76 -4.23
CA LEU A 699 21.15 25.17 -4.30
C LEU A 699 22.38 26.03 -4.63
N ASP A 700 22.21 27.02 -5.49
CA ASP A 700 23.20 28.10 -5.72
C ASP A 700 22.99 29.17 -4.64
N LEU A 701 23.93 29.27 -3.69
CA LEU A 701 23.82 30.22 -2.59
C LEU A 701 23.78 31.67 -3.06
N GLN A 702 24.63 32.05 -4.06
CA GLN A 702 24.71 33.45 -4.50
C GLN A 702 23.41 33.85 -5.23
N ALA A 703 22.92 33.02 -6.15
CA ALA A 703 21.65 33.23 -6.81
C ALA A 703 20.47 33.23 -5.82
N SER A 704 20.52 32.37 -4.80
CA SER A 704 19.48 32.32 -3.77
C SER A 704 19.49 33.57 -2.87
N LEU A 705 20.66 34.14 -2.58
CA LEU A 705 20.80 35.43 -1.87
C LEU A 705 20.24 36.59 -2.72
N ASP A 706 20.59 36.61 -4.02
CA ASP A 706 20.16 37.69 -4.95
C ASP A 706 18.63 37.70 -5.14
N GLU A 707 17.99 36.51 -5.17
CA GLU A 707 16.54 36.37 -5.33
C GLU A 707 15.79 36.28 -3.97
N ASN A 708 16.51 36.21 -2.86
CA ASN A 708 15.96 35.90 -1.54
C ASN A 708 15.01 34.69 -1.53
N ASN A 709 15.34 33.70 -2.33
CA ASN A 709 14.57 32.44 -2.51
C ASN A 709 15.53 31.31 -2.95
N GLY A 710 15.12 30.06 -2.71
CA GLY A 710 15.95 28.92 -3.13
C GLY A 710 16.06 28.81 -4.67
N VAL A 711 17.28 28.99 -5.21
CA VAL A 711 17.60 28.83 -6.62
C VAL A 711 18.48 27.61 -6.79
N TYR A 712 18.05 26.65 -7.61
CA TYR A 712 18.80 25.42 -7.86
C TYR A 712 19.87 25.60 -8.94
N ASP A 713 21.06 25.03 -8.74
CA ASP A 713 22.08 24.91 -9.78
C ASP A 713 21.69 23.85 -10.81
N MET A 714 20.99 24.26 -11.86
CA MET A 714 20.50 23.38 -12.91
C MET A 714 21.61 22.74 -13.76
N ALA A 715 22.86 23.21 -13.68
CA ALA A 715 24.00 22.55 -14.32
C ALA A 715 24.35 21.22 -13.61
N GLN A 716 24.02 21.09 -12.34
CA GLN A 716 24.21 19.89 -11.52
C GLN A 716 22.87 19.16 -11.23
N TYR A 717 21.91 19.20 -12.14
CA TYR A 717 20.57 18.64 -11.95
C TYR A 717 20.63 17.15 -11.61
N LEU A 718 20.25 16.77 -10.37
CA LEU A 718 20.27 15.43 -9.81
C LEU A 718 21.64 14.72 -9.87
N GLU A 719 22.74 15.47 -9.81
CA GLU A 719 24.07 14.88 -9.84
C GLU A 719 24.60 14.51 -8.45
N LEU A 720 24.23 15.27 -7.42
CA LEU A 720 24.68 14.99 -6.07
C LEU A 720 23.84 13.87 -5.43
N GLN A 721 24.48 13.04 -4.63
CA GLN A 721 23.83 11.94 -3.90
C GLN A 721 23.60 12.37 -2.45
N GLY A 722 22.38 12.22 -1.96
CA GLY A 722 22.04 12.44 -0.55
C GLY A 722 22.72 11.42 0.38
N ASP A 723 22.65 11.66 1.68
CA ASP A 723 23.16 10.74 2.68
C ASP A 723 22.43 9.40 2.67
N ASN A 724 23.18 8.34 2.94
CA ASN A 724 22.55 7.03 3.15
C ASN A 724 21.64 7.06 4.39
N VAL A 725 20.45 6.54 4.26
CA VAL A 725 19.46 6.50 5.33
C VAL A 725 19.62 5.23 6.15
N PHE A 726 19.90 5.39 7.44
CA PHE A 726 19.91 4.29 8.41
C PHE A 726 18.78 4.48 9.42
N LYS A 727 18.03 3.40 9.69
CA LYS A 727 16.94 3.40 10.65
C LYS A 727 16.83 2.07 11.36
N ALA A 728 16.70 2.10 12.67
CA ALA A 728 16.37 0.94 13.47
C ALA A 728 15.03 1.16 14.19
N ASP A 729 14.08 0.24 14.00
CA ASP A 729 12.76 0.24 14.62
C ASP A 729 12.66 -0.93 15.60
N PHE A 730 11.94 -0.72 16.69
CA PHE A 730 11.74 -1.74 17.73
C PHE A 730 10.30 -1.75 18.19
N SER A 731 9.73 -2.94 18.38
CA SER A 731 8.42 -3.06 19.01
C SER A 731 8.36 -4.17 20.05
N ILE A 732 7.60 -3.90 21.10
CA ILE A 732 7.26 -4.87 22.14
C ILE A 732 5.74 -4.89 22.30
N SER A 733 5.15 -6.08 22.31
CA SER A 733 3.71 -6.27 22.50
C SER A 733 3.45 -7.25 23.63
N TYR A 734 2.48 -6.93 24.45
CA TYR A 734 1.97 -7.82 25.49
C TYR A 734 0.50 -8.11 25.24
N ARG A 735 0.20 -9.38 24.93
CA ARG A 735 -1.15 -9.88 24.70
C ARG A 735 -1.60 -10.76 25.85
N ARG A 736 -2.84 -10.53 26.27
CA ARG A 736 -3.52 -11.33 27.29
C ARG A 736 -4.92 -11.69 26.82
N ASP A 737 -5.21 -12.97 26.73
CA ASP A 737 -6.54 -13.48 26.48
C ASP A 737 -7.27 -13.67 27.83
N ARG A 738 -8.56 -13.32 27.86
CA ARG A 738 -9.53 -13.55 28.96
C ARG A 738 -10.66 -14.40 28.42
N GLU A 739 -11.66 -14.70 29.21
CA GLU A 739 -12.76 -15.60 28.79
C GLU A 739 -13.47 -15.18 27.50
N LYS A 740 -13.74 -13.88 27.32
CA LYS A 740 -14.49 -13.32 26.18
C LYS A 740 -13.82 -12.11 25.54
N SER A 741 -12.57 -11.86 25.85
CA SER A 741 -11.86 -10.70 25.29
C SER A 741 -10.36 -10.95 25.19
N THR A 742 -9.77 -10.41 24.13
CA THR A 742 -8.33 -10.35 23.90
C THR A 742 -7.86 -8.91 24.09
N HIS A 743 -6.86 -8.72 24.91
CA HIS A 743 -6.24 -7.42 25.20
C HIS A 743 -4.81 -7.43 24.70
N GLU A 744 -4.40 -6.39 24.03
CA GLU A 744 -3.03 -6.20 23.57
C GLU A 744 -2.55 -4.77 23.85
N LEU A 745 -1.36 -4.66 24.44
CA LEU A 745 -0.64 -3.41 24.59
C LEU A 745 0.65 -3.52 23.76
N LYS A 746 0.83 -2.62 22.79
CA LYS A 746 2.01 -2.56 21.92
C LYS A 746 2.70 -1.21 22.09
N LEU A 747 4.00 -1.21 22.32
CA LEU A 747 4.89 -0.07 22.14
C LEU A 747 5.66 -0.31 20.86
N ASP A 748 5.55 0.61 19.90
CA ASP A 748 6.23 0.59 18.61
C ASP A 748 7.07 1.87 18.50
N VAL A 749 8.39 1.73 18.45
CA VAL A 749 9.30 2.86 18.43
C VAL A 749 10.04 2.87 17.11
N GLN A 750 9.82 3.90 16.30
CA GLN A 750 10.60 4.14 15.10
C GLN A 750 11.89 4.88 15.44
N ASN A 751 12.93 4.57 14.67
CA ASN A 751 14.26 5.20 14.76
C ASN A 751 14.80 5.24 16.19
N VAL A 752 14.84 4.08 16.87
CA VAL A 752 15.30 3.99 18.28
C VAL A 752 16.73 4.49 18.48
N THR A 753 17.53 4.53 17.42
CA THR A 753 18.90 5.06 17.45
C THR A 753 18.96 6.58 17.39
N ASN A 754 17.84 7.23 17.08
CA ASN A 754 17.76 8.67 16.83
C ASN A 754 18.78 9.16 15.79
N HIS A 755 19.10 8.31 14.81
CA HIS A 755 19.97 8.68 13.71
C HIS A 755 19.23 9.58 12.73
N GLN A 756 19.80 10.71 12.35
CA GLN A 756 19.19 11.68 11.44
C GLN A 756 20.09 11.88 10.23
N SER A 757 19.77 11.20 9.12
CA SER A 757 20.41 11.43 7.82
C SER A 757 19.80 12.68 7.18
N LYS A 758 20.61 13.43 6.44
CA LYS A 758 20.17 14.57 5.63
C LYS A 758 19.34 14.06 4.46
N VAL A 759 18.16 14.64 4.27
CA VAL A 759 17.19 14.21 3.22
C VAL A 759 17.10 15.22 2.08
N TYR A 760 17.11 16.53 2.38
CA TYR A 760 17.00 17.62 1.40
C TYR A 760 17.69 18.88 1.91
N GLU A 761 17.89 19.85 1.02
CA GLU A 761 18.36 21.21 1.32
C GLU A 761 17.25 22.21 1.02
N TYR A 762 17.25 23.31 1.77
CA TYR A 762 16.39 24.44 1.51
C TYR A 762 17.10 25.74 1.85
N TYR A 763 16.75 26.82 1.16
CA TYR A 763 17.24 28.16 1.49
C TYR A 763 16.37 28.75 2.59
N ASP A 764 16.99 29.11 3.68
CA ASP A 764 16.32 29.82 4.77
C ASP A 764 16.47 31.34 4.57
N GLN A 765 15.32 32.01 4.40
CA GLN A 765 15.28 33.45 4.19
C GLN A 765 15.60 34.24 5.47
N GLY A 766 15.47 33.66 6.66
CA GLY A 766 15.79 34.28 7.94
C GLY A 766 17.29 34.32 8.22
N SER A 767 17.97 33.18 8.04
CA SER A 767 19.40 33.08 8.22
C SER A 767 20.23 33.45 6.97
N HIS A 768 19.58 33.64 5.82
CA HIS A 768 20.20 33.85 4.51
C HIS A 768 21.26 32.74 4.18
N SER A 769 20.92 31.49 4.51
CA SER A 769 21.82 30.34 4.33
C SER A 769 21.09 29.12 3.77
N ILE A 770 21.87 28.14 3.26
CA ILE A 770 21.34 26.84 2.86
C ILE A 770 21.34 25.95 4.09
N GLU A 771 20.11 25.56 4.49
CA GLU A 771 19.87 24.68 5.61
C GLU A 771 19.54 23.25 5.15
N SER A 772 19.65 22.28 6.06
CA SER A 772 19.38 20.87 5.75
C SER A 772 18.17 20.36 6.49
N GLY A 773 17.27 19.69 5.77
CA GLY A 773 16.19 18.90 6.34
C GLY A 773 16.66 17.47 6.63
N TYR A 774 16.30 16.95 7.79
CA TYR A 774 16.74 15.65 8.29
C TYR A 774 15.57 14.67 8.39
N GLN A 775 15.90 13.38 8.41
CA GLN A 775 14.90 12.33 8.72
C GLN A 775 14.33 12.54 10.14
N TRP A 776 13.15 11.96 10.38
CA TRP A 776 12.50 12.07 11.69
C TRP A 776 13.37 11.48 12.80
N SER A 777 13.36 12.16 13.94
CA SER A 777 13.94 11.67 15.19
C SER A 777 13.18 10.46 15.73
N ILE A 778 13.52 9.99 16.91
CA ILE A 778 12.84 8.89 17.59
C ILE A 778 11.34 9.19 17.75
N PHE A 779 10.49 8.26 17.30
CA PHE A 779 9.05 8.39 17.38
C PHE A 779 8.39 7.18 18.06
N PRO A 780 7.98 7.30 19.34
CA PRO A 780 7.27 6.25 20.05
C PRO A 780 5.77 6.29 19.80
N ASN A 781 5.16 5.12 19.57
CA ASN A 781 3.72 4.96 19.45
C ASN A 781 3.25 3.83 20.39
N VAL A 782 2.37 4.17 21.32
CA VAL A 782 1.74 3.21 22.23
C VAL A 782 0.33 2.94 21.75
N ILE A 783 -0.01 1.66 21.58
CA ILE A 783 -1.32 1.22 21.09
C ILE A 783 -1.90 0.21 22.07
N TYR A 784 -3.12 0.46 22.53
CA TYR A 784 -3.90 -0.51 23.28
C TYR A 784 -5.09 -0.98 22.45
N THR A 785 -5.23 -2.30 22.31
CA THR A 785 -6.32 -2.92 21.54
C THR A 785 -7.10 -3.90 22.43
N ILE A 786 -8.43 -3.83 22.37
CA ILE A 786 -9.34 -4.82 22.93
C ILE A 786 -10.26 -5.38 21.87
N GLN A 787 -10.43 -6.70 21.86
CA GLN A 787 -11.33 -7.46 20.98
C GLN A 787 -12.32 -8.25 21.84
N PHE A 788 -13.60 -8.23 21.48
CA PHE A 788 -14.64 -8.94 22.22
C PHE A 788 -15.91 -9.20 21.39
#